data_3ddccd420524cfbffec6b47861c2d5ce
#
_entry.id   3ddccd420524cfbffec6b47861c2d5ce
#
_cell.length_a   1.000
_cell.length_b   1.000
_cell.length_c   1.000
_cell.angle_alpha   90.00
_cell.angle_beta   90.00
_cell.angle_gamma   90.00
#
_symmetry.space_group_name_H-M   'P 1'
#
loop_
_entity.id
_entity.type
_entity.pdbx_description
1 polymer ?
#
loop_
_entity_poly.entity_id
_entity_poly.type
_entity_poly.pdbx_seq_one_letter_code
_entity_poly.pdbx_strand_id
1 'polypeptide(L)'
;MSINPIHRAPYTNFHDLNLDWIMDELNEFNTKLTNFVSLATIKYANPIQWDITRQYEANTVVVDSNGNAYLSVQPVPSGVSLDRTEFWTKIGNFDELWADVKKAITPNDEGHSPTATADRAVNDLVWVNGALVRVTRAMIAGDAYVPGSNCVSSSTNEVLHYLINAFNEGLSAEKTAREHADTELQTAIDAEKTAREDADTQLQTDINNETQARKDADTQLQTDIDNETQARIEADKKLQKQIEVKSSGAFANVKDYGALGNGLADDTEAIKRAMASGLPLLFPDGTYSITQDVTLTGAYFAYNAMVIASACTITITAPIAGASCHFRKAFSGTIKMTDSVVLVDWFNYEGDLGSALSDYLSDYEGTVKFGRPATYAGLGTDTTYVVSNNIYLQPHTTYDLQGCVIKLTTANSRFIFNGSNTAHVERTIFRNGVIIGATDDVDAAFTSEYSERFFIEDMFIIGCRKVLECAHTINIQVRNIIHDIALATSKPITSYHLVESSTGASGISGNASFRAENCISSLGSATGDRWMFLADSSNDIRDIYISNCECSNSNGIWINASDTPSAVWDILIDGFIADQCPSTGIYLTNCLQGAVHIINSYSNAPAYGIRLVKSTAVINTCQFLATAPMNGIYIEGGCTAVSINHCTFIDVSRPIYIGDGLGTIVDDITVVRKTLHGENAPAVFVGSEWCFITRLSGWNITPAYTAGVQFGAGNCTFGFINGFDPTKYSKLGAPTNIQQISTTAI
;
A
#
# COMPACT_ATOMS: atom_id res chain seq x y z
N MET A 1 -23.14 -6.04 -18.34
CA MET A 1 -21.86 -6.26 -19.05
C MET A 1 -20.86 -6.80 -18.05
N SER A 2 -20.39 -8.01 -18.25
CA SER A 2 -19.40 -8.64 -17.36
C SER A 2 -18.04 -7.96 -17.64
N ILE A 3 -17.50 -7.29 -16.64
CA ILE A 3 -16.12 -6.81 -16.70
C ILE A 3 -15.24 -8.04 -16.46
N ASN A 4 -14.55 -8.50 -17.51
CA ASN A 4 -13.54 -9.54 -17.34
C ASN A 4 -12.47 -9.03 -16.38
N PRO A 5 -12.03 -9.83 -15.39
CA PRO A 5 -10.93 -9.46 -14.54
C PRO A 5 -9.69 -9.25 -15.41
N ILE A 6 -8.99 -8.17 -15.15
CA ILE A 6 -7.69 -7.87 -15.77
C ILE A 6 -6.78 -9.05 -15.41
N HIS A 7 -6.47 -9.90 -16.40
CA HIS A 7 -5.45 -10.91 -16.23
C HIS A 7 -4.11 -10.20 -16.02
N ARG A 8 -3.62 -10.19 -14.78
CA ARG A 8 -2.21 -9.86 -14.50
C ARG A 8 -1.36 -10.90 -15.20
N ALA A 9 -0.72 -10.53 -16.29
CA ALA A 9 0.40 -11.31 -16.80
C ALA A 9 1.51 -11.31 -15.74
N PRO A 10 2.17 -12.44 -15.48
CA PRO A 10 3.29 -12.47 -14.56
C PRO A 10 4.40 -11.60 -15.15
N TYR A 11 4.64 -10.44 -14.54
CA TYR A 11 5.75 -9.57 -14.90
C TYR A 11 7.05 -10.21 -14.45
N THR A 12 7.82 -10.71 -15.38
CA THR A 12 9.16 -11.25 -15.13
C THR A 12 10.27 -10.22 -15.27
N ASN A 13 9.99 -9.05 -15.88
CA ASN A 13 10.93 -7.92 -15.95
C ASN A 13 10.22 -6.61 -16.30
N PHE A 14 10.65 -5.50 -15.71
CA PHE A 14 10.18 -4.15 -15.98
C PHE A 14 10.44 -3.65 -17.42
N HIS A 15 11.20 -4.40 -18.22
CA HIS A 15 11.54 -4.06 -19.60
C HIS A 15 10.52 -4.53 -20.66
N ASP A 16 9.56 -5.36 -20.28
CA ASP A 16 8.57 -5.91 -21.20
C ASP A 16 7.18 -5.28 -21.06
N LEU A 17 7.09 -4.04 -20.53
CA LEU A 17 5.87 -3.25 -20.59
C LEU A 17 5.59 -2.93 -22.07
N ASN A 18 4.74 -3.72 -22.70
CA ASN A 18 4.24 -3.45 -24.02
C ASN A 18 3.29 -2.23 -23.96
N LEU A 19 3.88 -1.04 -24.09
CA LEU A 19 3.16 0.23 -24.16
C LEU A 19 2.15 0.25 -25.31
N ASP A 20 2.39 -0.50 -26.38
CA ASP A 20 1.48 -0.60 -27.52
C ASP A 20 0.16 -1.27 -27.11
N TRP A 21 0.20 -2.32 -26.26
CA TRP A 21 -1.03 -2.94 -25.75
C TRP A 21 -1.84 -1.99 -24.86
N ILE A 22 -1.17 -1.21 -24.00
CA ILE A 22 -1.84 -0.21 -23.15
C ILE A 22 -2.47 0.90 -24.00
N MET A 23 -1.78 1.32 -25.05
CA MET A 23 -2.28 2.33 -25.98
C MET A 23 -3.45 1.80 -26.83
N ASP A 24 -3.44 0.53 -27.21
CA ASP A 24 -4.54 -0.11 -27.94
C ASP A 24 -5.78 -0.24 -27.05
N GLU A 25 -5.66 -0.65 -25.79
CA GLU A 25 -6.75 -0.70 -24.80
C GLU A 25 -7.32 0.70 -24.50
N LEU A 26 -6.46 1.71 -24.36
CA LEU A 26 -6.88 3.11 -24.16
C LEU A 26 -7.59 3.66 -25.40
N ASN A 27 -7.14 3.35 -26.60
CA ASN A 27 -7.78 3.76 -27.83
C ASN A 27 -9.13 3.05 -28.03
N GLU A 28 -9.22 1.76 -27.69
CA GLU A 28 -10.50 1.02 -27.71
C GLU A 28 -11.48 1.59 -26.67
N PHE A 29 -11.01 1.90 -25.44
CA PHE A 29 -11.82 2.54 -24.41
C PHE A 29 -12.30 3.94 -24.85
N ASN A 30 -11.42 4.75 -25.41
CA ASN A 30 -11.74 6.10 -25.88
C ASN A 30 -12.73 6.05 -27.05
N THR A 31 -12.61 5.08 -27.94
CA THR A 31 -13.56 4.83 -29.03
C THR A 31 -14.93 4.41 -28.50
N LYS A 32 -14.97 3.53 -27.50
CA LYS A 32 -16.21 3.10 -26.82
C LYS A 32 -16.86 4.27 -26.06
N LEU A 33 -16.07 5.11 -25.39
CA LEU A 33 -16.54 6.30 -24.67
C LEU A 33 -17.07 7.37 -25.63
N THR A 34 -16.37 7.64 -26.73
CA THR A 34 -16.79 8.59 -27.75
C THR A 34 -18.10 8.14 -28.43
N ASN A 35 -18.24 6.85 -28.70
CA ASN A 35 -19.48 6.28 -29.23
C ASN A 35 -20.61 6.38 -28.20
N PHE A 36 -20.36 6.12 -26.92
CA PHE A 36 -21.33 6.25 -25.84
C PHE A 36 -21.81 7.69 -25.66
N VAL A 37 -20.88 8.67 -25.63
CA VAL A 37 -21.22 10.11 -25.52
C VAL A 37 -21.99 10.60 -26.75
N SER A 38 -21.60 10.19 -27.95
CA SER A 38 -22.33 10.55 -29.21
C SER A 38 -23.73 10.00 -29.23
N LEU A 39 -23.96 8.80 -28.71
CA LEU A 39 -25.25 8.15 -28.62
C LEU A 39 -26.17 8.75 -27.56
N ALA A 40 -25.59 9.23 -26.43
CA ALA A 40 -26.34 9.82 -25.32
C ALA A 40 -26.85 11.24 -25.63
N THR A 41 -26.17 11.99 -26.50
CA THR A 41 -26.49 13.43 -26.74
C THR A 41 -27.58 13.66 -27.78
N ILE A 42 -27.99 12.68 -28.57
CA ILE A 42 -28.65 12.98 -29.82
C ILE A 42 -30.18 12.82 -29.84
N LYS A 43 -30.86 12.16 -28.92
CA LYS A 43 -32.27 11.82 -29.18
C LYS A 43 -33.31 12.08 -28.09
N TYR A 44 -32.97 12.73 -27.00
CA TYR A 44 -33.97 13.09 -25.98
C TYR A 44 -34.74 14.39 -26.27
N ALA A 45 -34.31 15.17 -27.27
CA ALA A 45 -34.86 16.50 -27.50
C ALA A 45 -36.16 16.54 -28.29
N ASN A 46 -36.48 15.53 -29.14
CA ASN A 46 -37.72 15.48 -29.88
C ASN A 46 -38.19 14.02 -30.09
N PRO A 47 -39.11 13.51 -29.28
CA PRO A 47 -39.70 12.20 -29.50
C PRO A 47 -40.47 12.15 -30.80
N ILE A 48 -40.22 11.11 -31.57
CA ILE A 48 -40.89 10.91 -32.89
C ILE A 48 -42.19 10.14 -32.65
N GLN A 49 -43.26 10.53 -33.32
CA GLN A 49 -44.47 9.71 -33.29
C GLN A 49 -44.17 8.32 -33.86
N TRP A 50 -44.50 7.27 -33.08
CA TRP A 50 -44.26 5.90 -33.46
C TRP A 50 -45.07 5.54 -34.71
N ASP A 51 -44.42 4.87 -35.64
CA ASP A 51 -44.99 4.36 -36.90
C ASP A 51 -44.42 2.97 -37.17
N ILE A 52 -45.27 1.96 -37.18
CA ILE A 52 -44.90 0.56 -37.39
C ILE A 52 -44.20 0.30 -38.72
N THR A 53 -44.42 1.15 -39.71
CA THR A 53 -43.81 1.00 -41.03
C THR A 53 -42.38 1.52 -41.13
N ARG A 54 -41.90 2.21 -40.09
CA ARG A 54 -40.56 2.79 -40.05
C ARG A 54 -39.56 1.86 -39.39
N GLN A 55 -38.30 2.06 -39.76
CA GLN A 55 -37.15 1.52 -39.03
C GLN A 55 -36.63 2.58 -38.07
N TYR A 56 -36.15 2.13 -36.93
CA TYR A 56 -35.56 3.01 -35.90
C TYR A 56 -34.19 2.52 -35.52
N GLU A 57 -33.26 3.43 -35.31
CA GLU A 57 -31.96 3.10 -34.78
C GLU A 57 -32.04 2.86 -33.27
N ALA A 58 -31.04 2.19 -32.70
CA ALA A 58 -30.93 2.06 -31.26
C ALA A 58 -30.88 3.44 -30.57
N ASN A 59 -31.45 3.52 -29.36
CA ASN A 59 -31.55 4.75 -28.54
C ASN A 59 -32.48 5.84 -29.19
N THR A 60 -33.43 5.45 -30.00
CA THR A 60 -34.47 6.36 -30.48
C THR A 60 -35.65 6.40 -29.52
N VAL A 61 -36.12 7.60 -29.16
CA VAL A 61 -37.36 7.76 -28.39
C VAL A 61 -38.52 7.97 -29.32
N VAL A 62 -39.57 7.17 -29.16
CA VAL A 62 -40.84 7.30 -29.88
C VAL A 62 -42.02 7.43 -28.91
N VAL A 63 -43.11 8.05 -29.35
CA VAL A 63 -44.35 8.20 -28.56
C VAL A 63 -45.50 7.52 -29.32
N ASP A 64 -46.29 6.71 -28.61
CA ASP A 64 -47.50 6.11 -29.16
C ASP A 64 -48.70 7.09 -29.19
N SER A 65 -49.83 6.67 -29.74
CA SER A 65 -51.05 7.46 -29.80
C SER A 65 -51.70 7.72 -28.43
N ASN A 66 -51.24 7.05 -27.36
CA ASN A 66 -51.74 7.17 -26.01
C ASN A 66 -50.76 7.98 -25.10
N GLY A 67 -49.80 8.66 -25.72
CA GLY A 67 -48.82 9.47 -24.99
C GLY A 67 -47.68 8.66 -24.29
N ASN A 68 -47.62 7.33 -24.45
CA ASN A 68 -46.54 6.55 -23.86
C ASN A 68 -45.24 6.69 -24.66
N ALA A 69 -44.16 6.95 -23.97
CA ALA A 69 -42.84 7.05 -24.56
C ALA A 69 -42.06 5.73 -24.42
N TYR A 70 -41.37 5.35 -25.48
CA TYR A 70 -40.60 4.13 -25.59
C TYR A 70 -39.23 4.45 -26.16
N LEU A 71 -38.22 3.79 -25.59
CA LEU A 71 -36.83 3.85 -26.03
C LEU A 71 -36.45 2.56 -26.77
N SER A 72 -35.92 2.68 -27.99
CA SER A 72 -35.35 1.52 -28.68
C SER A 72 -34.02 1.11 -28.07
N VAL A 73 -33.89 -0.15 -27.63
CA VAL A 73 -32.68 -0.69 -27.01
C VAL A 73 -31.68 -1.27 -28.01
N GLN A 74 -32.14 -1.49 -29.23
CA GLN A 74 -31.35 -1.92 -30.38
C GLN A 74 -32.01 -1.41 -31.67
N PRO A 75 -31.37 -1.52 -32.86
CA PRO A 75 -32.00 -1.16 -34.12
C PRO A 75 -33.32 -1.94 -34.35
N VAL A 76 -34.38 -1.22 -34.65
CA VAL A 76 -35.72 -1.79 -34.80
C VAL A 76 -36.09 -1.85 -36.28
N PRO A 77 -36.31 -3.05 -36.86
CA PRO A 77 -36.81 -3.18 -38.21
C PRO A 77 -38.26 -2.67 -38.37
N SER A 78 -38.67 -2.34 -39.56
CA SER A 78 -40.08 -2.05 -39.85
C SER A 78 -40.97 -3.26 -39.56
N GLY A 79 -42.19 -3.03 -39.07
CA GLY A 79 -43.14 -4.08 -38.69
C GLY A 79 -43.04 -4.57 -37.24
N VAL A 80 -42.17 -4.03 -36.46
CA VAL A 80 -41.99 -4.38 -35.04
C VAL A 80 -42.89 -3.50 -34.18
N SER A 81 -43.80 -4.12 -33.42
CA SER A 81 -44.72 -3.41 -32.50
C SER A 81 -44.03 -3.03 -31.17
N LEU A 82 -44.62 -2.06 -30.43
CA LEU A 82 -44.08 -1.51 -29.19
C LEU A 82 -44.12 -2.47 -27.98
N ASP A 83 -44.87 -3.58 -28.10
CA ASP A 83 -44.95 -4.65 -27.09
C ASP A 83 -43.74 -5.61 -27.11
N ARG A 84 -42.89 -5.53 -28.12
CA ARG A 84 -41.67 -6.34 -28.28
C ARG A 84 -40.57 -5.78 -27.41
N THR A 85 -40.48 -6.30 -26.17
CA THR A 85 -39.55 -5.83 -25.12
C THR A 85 -38.05 -6.03 -25.44
N GLU A 86 -37.73 -6.91 -26.39
CA GLU A 86 -36.37 -7.06 -26.92
C GLU A 86 -35.91 -5.86 -27.76
N PHE A 87 -36.87 -5.06 -28.28
CA PHE A 87 -36.60 -3.87 -29.09
C PHE A 87 -36.94 -2.57 -28.35
N TRP A 88 -37.97 -2.58 -27.48
CA TRP A 88 -38.52 -1.39 -26.88
C TRP A 88 -38.60 -1.47 -25.37
N THR A 89 -38.20 -0.40 -24.69
CA THR A 89 -38.43 -0.20 -23.24
C THR A 89 -39.33 1.00 -23.04
N LYS A 90 -40.45 0.84 -22.34
CA LYS A 90 -41.32 1.95 -21.96
C LYS A 90 -40.65 2.80 -20.93
N ILE A 91 -40.53 4.13 -21.16
CA ILE A 91 -39.83 5.08 -20.29
C ILE A 91 -40.73 6.07 -19.57
N GLY A 92 -42.02 6.19 -19.98
CA GLY A 92 -42.97 7.08 -19.32
C GLY A 92 -44.26 7.27 -20.08
N ASN A 93 -45.12 8.19 -19.61
CA ASN A 93 -46.31 8.66 -20.29
C ASN A 93 -46.39 10.20 -20.25
N PHE A 94 -46.43 10.82 -21.41
CA PHE A 94 -46.47 12.29 -21.53
C PHE A 94 -47.79 12.88 -21.08
N ASP A 95 -48.91 12.15 -21.24
CA ASP A 95 -50.24 12.63 -20.83
C ASP A 95 -50.36 12.68 -19.30
N GLU A 96 -49.75 11.72 -18.58
CA GLU A 96 -49.67 11.74 -17.12
C GLU A 96 -48.82 12.93 -16.63
N LEU A 97 -47.66 13.15 -17.25
CA LEU A 97 -46.81 14.30 -16.93
C LEU A 97 -47.51 15.63 -17.19
N TRP A 98 -48.30 15.72 -18.30
CA TRP A 98 -49.06 16.89 -18.63
C TRP A 98 -50.25 17.11 -17.68
N ALA A 99 -50.88 16.04 -17.19
CA ALA A 99 -51.90 16.10 -16.15
C ALA A 99 -51.37 16.67 -14.84
N ASP A 100 -50.17 16.30 -14.43
CA ASP A 100 -49.48 16.84 -13.23
C ASP A 100 -49.13 18.33 -13.40
N VAL A 101 -48.63 18.73 -14.55
CA VAL A 101 -48.41 20.16 -14.88
C VAL A 101 -49.72 20.94 -14.84
N LYS A 102 -50.77 20.38 -15.42
CA LYS A 102 -52.09 21.03 -15.42
C LYS A 102 -52.66 21.22 -14.03
N LYS A 103 -52.45 20.28 -13.12
CA LYS A 103 -52.83 20.36 -11.70
C LYS A 103 -52.06 21.44 -10.96
N ALA A 104 -50.76 21.62 -11.26
CA ALA A 104 -49.90 22.62 -10.65
C ALA A 104 -50.26 24.07 -11.03
N ILE A 105 -50.92 24.31 -12.18
CA ILE A 105 -51.32 25.65 -12.65
C ILE A 105 -52.82 25.93 -12.46
N THR A 106 -53.56 25.06 -11.80
CA THR A 106 -55.00 25.32 -11.49
C THR A 106 -55.08 26.34 -10.39
N PRO A 107 -55.78 27.46 -10.57
CA PRO A 107 -55.97 28.45 -9.53
C PRO A 107 -56.69 27.85 -8.30
N ASN A 108 -56.27 28.30 -7.10
CA ASN A 108 -56.92 27.89 -5.87
C ASN A 108 -58.43 28.36 -5.90
N ASP A 109 -59.33 27.46 -5.57
CA ASP A 109 -60.77 27.76 -5.52
C ASP A 109 -61.17 28.17 -4.09
N GLU A 110 -61.49 29.47 -3.90
CA GLU A 110 -62.03 30.00 -2.64
C GLU A 110 -63.55 29.80 -2.55
N GLY A 111 -64.16 29.21 -3.60
CA GLY A 111 -65.60 28.99 -3.67
C GLY A 111 -66.39 30.29 -3.63
N HIS A 112 -67.32 30.45 -2.68
CA HIS A 112 -68.10 31.66 -2.48
C HIS A 112 -67.58 32.53 -1.31
N SER A 113 -66.39 32.26 -0.80
CA SER A 113 -65.81 33.05 0.28
C SER A 113 -65.31 34.40 -0.23
N PRO A 114 -65.78 35.52 0.36
CA PRO A 114 -65.26 36.86 0.05
C PRO A 114 -63.90 37.15 0.67
N THR A 115 -63.39 36.22 1.47
CA THR A 115 -62.12 36.34 2.20
C THR A 115 -61.21 35.19 1.89
N ALA A 116 -59.94 35.44 1.96
CA ALA A 116 -58.91 34.41 1.72
C ALA A 116 -59.00 33.30 2.80
N THR A 117 -59.08 32.03 2.33
CA THR A 117 -59.13 30.86 3.24
C THR A 117 -57.76 30.40 3.71
N ALA A 118 -56.71 30.92 3.11
CA ALA A 118 -55.28 30.70 3.46
C ALA A 118 -54.48 31.95 3.09
N ASP A 119 -53.25 32.05 3.58
CA ASP A 119 -52.30 33.09 3.17
C ASP A 119 -52.06 33.07 1.66
N ARG A 120 -52.07 34.26 1.02
CA ARG A 120 -51.90 34.44 -0.40
C ARG A 120 -50.72 35.33 -0.71
N ALA A 121 -49.85 34.86 -1.59
CA ALA A 121 -48.73 35.64 -2.08
C ALA A 121 -49.13 36.60 -3.20
N VAL A 122 -48.35 37.62 -3.46
CA VAL A 122 -48.54 38.48 -4.66
C VAL A 122 -48.38 37.61 -5.92
N ASN A 123 -49.32 37.82 -6.84
CA ASN A 123 -49.52 37.05 -8.11
C ASN A 123 -50.21 35.69 -7.94
N ASP A 124 -50.61 35.27 -6.76
CA ASP A 124 -51.51 34.10 -6.63
C ASP A 124 -52.77 34.32 -7.42
N LEU A 125 -53.21 33.23 -8.06
CA LEU A 125 -54.43 33.18 -8.82
C LEU A 125 -55.49 32.40 -8.03
N VAL A 126 -56.62 33.04 -7.82
CA VAL A 126 -57.67 32.50 -6.95
C VAL A 126 -59.02 32.69 -7.61
N TRP A 127 -59.90 31.71 -7.51
CA TRP A 127 -61.33 31.83 -7.87
C TRP A 127 -62.12 32.34 -6.68
N VAL A 128 -62.69 33.53 -6.81
CA VAL A 128 -63.47 34.17 -5.75
C VAL A 128 -64.87 34.48 -6.30
N ASN A 129 -65.90 33.90 -5.73
CA ASN A 129 -67.30 34.09 -6.20
C ASN A 129 -67.49 33.88 -7.72
N GLY A 130 -66.81 32.90 -8.31
CA GLY A 130 -66.88 32.60 -9.72
C GLY A 130 -66.12 33.54 -10.65
N ALA A 131 -65.31 34.45 -10.11
CA ALA A 131 -64.44 35.32 -10.89
C ALA A 131 -62.95 34.97 -10.55
N LEU A 132 -62.13 34.87 -11.61
CA LEU A 132 -60.70 34.71 -11.43
C LEU A 132 -60.06 36.03 -11.08
N VAL A 133 -59.35 36.09 -9.94
CA VAL A 133 -58.65 37.29 -9.48
C VAL A 133 -57.16 36.97 -9.30
N ARG A 134 -56.32 37.94 -9.54
CA ARG A 134 -54.88 37.88 -9.24
C ARG A 134 -54.58 38.76 -8.02
N VAL A 135 -53.96 38.24 -7.05
CA VAL A 135 -53.50 38.92 -5.85
C VAL A 135 -52.39 39.93 -6.21
N THR A 136 -52.59 41.20 -5.86
CA THR A 136 -51.64 42.30 -6.12
C THR A 136 -50.84 42.70 -4.91
N ARG A 137 -51.28 42.30 -3.72
CA ARG A 137 -50.62 42.51 -2.45
C ARG A 137 -50.82 41.27 -1.58
N ALA A 138 -49.75 40.80 -0.95
CA ALA A 138 -49.81 39.63 -0.07
C ALA A 138 -50.93 39.77 0.98
N MET A 139 -51.70 38.71 1.18
CA MET A 139 -52.83 38.61 2.08
C MET A 139 -52.65 37.48 3.06
N ILE A 140 -53.17 37.62 4.26
CA ILE A 140 -53.26 36.54 5.24
C ILE A 140 -54.68 35.92 5.24
N ALA A 141 -54.77 34.69 5.75
CA ALA A 141 -56.07 34.04 5.90
C ALA A 141 -57.03 34.93 6.69
N GLY A 142 -58.23 35.16 6.11
CA GLY A 142 -59.23 36.07 6.67
C GLY A 142 -59.31 37.46 6.02
N ASP A 143 -58.31 37.87 5.25
CA ASP A 143 -58.34 39.13 4.51
C ASP A 143 -59.43 39.11 3.39
N ALA A 144 -60.19 40.17 3.27
CA ALA A 144 -61.20 40.31 2.22
C ALA A 144 -60.53 40.60 0.85
N TYR A 145 -61.03 39.97 -0.22
CA TYR A 145 -60.63 40.30 -1.58
C TYR A 145 -61.25 41.62 -2.02
N VAL A 146 -60.47 42.68 -2.10
CA VAL A 146 -60.91 44.05 -2.45
C VAL A 146 -60.30 44.42 -3.83
N PRO A 147 -61.11 44.39 -4.92
CA PRO A 147 -60.63 44.75 -6.24
C PRO A 147 -60.03 46.17 -6.28
N GLY A 148 -58.87 46.30 -6.89
CA GLY A 148 -58.11 47.54 -6.95
C GLY A 148 -57.23 47.84 -5.73
N SER A 149 -57.37 47.07 -4.62
CA SER A 149 -56.55 47.21 -3.41
C SER A 149 -55.56 46.08 -3.26
N ASN A 150 -56.02 44.84 -3.13
CA ASN A 150 -55.19 43.66 -2.91
C ASN A 150 -55.39 42.57 -4.01
N CYS A 151 -56.35 42.77 -4.90
CA CYS A 151 -56.55 41.88 -6.05
C CYS A 151 -57.07 42.65 -7.26
N VAL A 152 -56.93 42.09 -8.43
CA VAL A 152 -57.49 42.56 -9.69
C VAL A 152 -58.19 41.40 -10.41
N SER A 153 -59.29 41.70 -11.10
CA SER A 153 -59.91 40.71 -11.99
C SER A 153 -58.93 40.31 -13.07
N SER A 154 -58.80 39.02 -13.29
CA SER A 154 -57.87 38.47 -14.28
C SER A 154 -58.66 37.61 -15.27
N SER A 155 -58.40 37.73 -16.54
CA SER A 155 -58.93 36.82 -17.54
C SER A 155 -58.02 35.61 -17.66
N THR A 156 -58.55 34.47 -18.07
CA THR A 156 -57.76 33.27 -18.33
C THR A 156 -56.64 33.56 -19.35
N ASN A 157 -56.90 34.50 -20.25
CA ASN A 157 -55.94 34.89 -21.28
C ASN A 157 -54.79 35.75 -20.72
N GLU A 158 -55.09 36.68 -19.80
CA GLU A 158 -54.05 37.49 -19.07
C GLU A 158 -53.21 36.64 -18.18
N VAL A 159 -53.79 35.66 -17.49
CA VAL A 159 -53.08 34.66 -16.68
C VAL A 159 -52.15 33.84 -17.53
N LEU A 160 -52.63 33.36 -18.68
CA LEU A 160 -51.81 32.58 -19.59
C LEU A 160 -50.61 33.42 -20.12
N HIS A 161 -50.87 34.67 -20.51
CA HIS A 161 -49.81 35.56 -20.95
C HIS A 161 -48.80 35.88 -19.85
N TYR A 162 -49.22 36.08 -18.61
CA TYR A 162 -48.32 36.28 -17.49
C TYR A 162 -47.46 35.06 -17.21
N LEU A 163 -48.06 33.86 -17.20
CA LEU A 163 -47.33 32.60 -17.01
C LEU A 163 -46.35 32.32 -18.14
N ILE A 164 -46.76 32.58 -19.40
CA ILE A 164 -45.89 32.42 -20.55
C ILE A 164 -44.70 33.38 -20.48
N ASN A 165 -44.93 34.63 -20.10
CA ASN A 165 -43.84 35.60 -19.97
C ASN A 165 -42.90 35.23 -18.82
N ALA A 166 -43.41 34.89 -17.62
CA ALA A 166 -42.58 34.46 -16.49
C ALA A 166 -41.77 33.17 -16.82
N PHE A 167 -42.38 32.22 -17.52
CA PHE A 167 -41.70 31.02 -17.97
C PHE A 167 -40.59 31.35 -18.98
N ASN A 168 -40.86 32.23 -19.95
CA ASN A 168 -39.89 32.63 -20.96
C ASN A 168 -38.73 33.43 -20.36
N GLU A 169 -38.99 34.27 -19.34
CA GLU A 169 -37.93 34.96 -18.59
C GLU A 169 -37.07 33.97 -17.80
N GLY A 170 -37.71 33.04 -17.12
CA GLY A 170 -36.97 31.98 -16.36
C GLY A 170 -36.16 31.11 -17.32
N LEU A 171 -36.73 30.69 -18.46
CA LEU A 171 -36.03 29.91 -19.47
C LEU A 171 -34.83 30.67 -20.08
N SER A 172 -34.99 31.97 -20.30
CA SER A 172 -33.95 32.83 -20.83
C SER A 172 -32.80 33.00 -19.82
N ALA A 173 -33.12 33.18 -18.54
CA ALA A 173 -32.14 33.29 -17.49
C ALA A 173 -31.35 31.97 -17.30
N GLU A 174 -32.05 30.84 -17.29
CA GLU A 174 -31.42 29.51 -17.22
C GLU A 174 -30.51 29.23 -18.41
N LYS A 175 -30.98 29.58 -19.62
CA LYS A 175 -30.14 29.44 -20.83
C LYS A 175 -28.87 30.24 -20.74
N THR A 176 -28.95 31.52 -20.30
CA THR A 176 -27.81 32.39 -20.17
C THR A 176 -26.84 31.83 -19.09
N ALA A 177 -27.36 31.34 -17.96
CA ALA A 177 -26.54 30.74 -16.91
C ALA A 177 -25.80 29.49 -17.41
N ARG A 178 -26.47 28.63 -18.20
CA ARG A 178 -25.84 27.46 -18.81
C ARG A 178 -24.74 27.85 -19.80
N GLU A 179 -25.03 28.79 -20.70
CA GLU A 179 -24.06 29.25 -21.71
C GLU A 179 -22.80 29.84 -21.02
N HIS A 180 -22.99 30.52 -19.88
CA HIS A 180 -21.86 31.02 -19.08
C HIS A 180 -21.07 29.85 -18.44
N ALA A 181 -21.76 28.93 -17.78
CA ALA A 181 -21.14 27.76 -17.16
C ALA A 181 -20.41 26.88 -18.18
N ASP A 182 -21.00 26.67 -19.37
CA ASP A 182 -20.37 25.91 -20.45
C ASP A 182 -19.08 26.59 -20.93
N THR A 183 -19.10 27.94 -21.01
CA THR A 183 -17.92 28.73 -21.41
C THR A 183 -16.82 28.65 -20.38
N GLU A 184 -17.16 28.74 -19.08
CA GLU A 184 -16.21 28.61 -17.98
C GLU A 184 -15.61 27.18 -17.96
N LEU A 185 -16.46 26.16 -18.13
CA LEU A 185 -16.01 24.78 -18.19
C LEU A 185 -15.10 24.53 -19.37
N GLN A 186 -15.44 25.04 -20.56
CA GLN A 186 -14.59 24.91 -21.74
C GLN A 186 -13.22 25.58 -21.53
N THR A 187 -13.22 26.76 -20.91
CA THR A 187 -11.98 27.48 -20.57
C THR A 187 -11.12 26.68 -19.61
N ALA A 188 -11.73 26.06 -18.60
CA ALA A 188 -11.01 25.21 -17.64
C ALA A 188 -10.46 23.93 -18.30
N ILE A 189 -11.24 23.31 -19.21
CA ILE A 189 -10.79 22.14 -19.98
C ILE A 189 -9.59 22.50 -20.86
N ASP A 190 -9.66 23.64 -21.56
CA ASP A 190 -8.56 24.07 -22.44
C ASP A 190 -7.30 24.40 -21.64
N ALA A 191 -7.44 25.00 -20.44
CA ALA A 191 -6.33 25.25 -19.53
C ALA A 191 -5.70 23.96 -19.01
N GLU A 192 -6.53 23.01 -18.57
CA GLU A 192 -6.06 21.70 -18.11
C GLU A 192 -5.37 20.91 -19.23
N LYS A 193 -5.94 20.95 -20.44
CA LYS A 193 -5.34 20.32 -21.61
C LYS A 193 -3.93 20.88 -21.88
N THR A 194 -3.80 22.22 -21.88
CA THR A 194 -2.51 22.87 -22.09
C THR A 194 -1.52 22.48 -21.00
N ALA A 195 -1.96 22.49 -19.73
CA ALA A 195 -1.09 22.10 -18.61
C ALA A 195 -0.61 20.64 -18.71
N ARG A 196 -1.46 19.74 -19.21
CA ARG A 196 -1.05 18.35 -19.47
C ARG A 196 -0.07 18.22 -20.62
N GLU A 197 -0.34 18.91 -21.73
CA GLU A 197 0.56 18.91 -22.90
C GLU A 197 1.95 19.47 -22.53
N ASP A 198 2.00 20.49 -21.68
CA ASP A 198 3.25 21.06 -21.16
C ASP A 198 3.97 20.06 -20.22
N ALA A 199 3.21 19.42 -19.31
CA ALA A 199 3.74 18.42 -18.40
C ALA A 199 4.27 17.18 -19.16
N ASP A 200 3.53 16.70 -20.16
CA ASP A 200 3.95 15.56 -20.99
C ASP A 200 5.22 15.91 -21.79
N THR A 201 5.30 17.13 -22.29
CA THR A 201 6.49 17.62 -23.00
C THR A 201 7.70 17.68 -22.06
N GLN A 202 7.49 18.18 -20.84
CA GLN A 202 8.55 18.23 -19.83
C GLN A 202 8.98 16.80 -19.45
N LEU A 203 8.01 15.92 -19.18
CA LEU A 203 8.29 14.52 -18.83
C LEU A 203 9.06 13.80 -19.94
N GLN A 204 8.66 14.01 -21.21
CA GLN A 204 9.39 13.44 -22.34
C GLN A 204 10.84 13.95 -22.42
N THR A 205 11.04 15.24 -22.12
CA THR A 205 12.37 15.84 -22.06
C THR A 205 13.20 15.20 -20.95
N ASP A 206 12.62 15.04 -19.79
CA ASP A 206 13.29 14.44 -18.63
C ASP A 206 13.66 12.97 -18.89
N ILE A 207 12.74 12.19 -19.51
CA ILE A 207 12.99 10.82 -19.95
C ILE A 207 14.14 10.75 -20.95
N ASN A 208 14.19 11.66 -21.91
CA ASN A 208 15.26 11.70 -22.90
C ASN A 208 16.61 12.04 -22.24
N ASN A 209 16.62 13.00 -21.32
CA ASN A 209 17.81 13.39 -20.56
C ASN A 209 18.30 12.23 -19.68
N GLU A 210 17.39 11.57 -18.95
CA GLU A 210 17.72 10.40 -18.12
C GLU A 210 18.24 9.24 -19.00
N THR A 211 17.59 9.00 -20.13
CA THR A 211 18.03 7.97 -21.09
C THR A 211 19.44 8.24 -21.61
N GLN A 212 19.74 9.51 -21.92
CA GLN A 212 21.08 9.89 -22.35
C GLN A 212 22.09 9.74 -21.21
N ALA A 213 21.76 10.23 -20.03
CA ALA A 213 22.62 10.11 -18.85
C ALA A 213 22.95 8.65 -18.51
N ARG A 214 21.96 7.73 -18.62
CA ARG A 214 22.21 6.29 -18.46
C ARG A 214 23.13 5.73 -19.52
N LYS A 215 22.91 6.08 -20.79
CA LYS A 215 23.82 5.63 -21.88
C LYS A 215 25.25 6.12 -21.68
N ASP A 216 25.40 7.35 -21.24
CA ASP A 216 26.70 7.93 -20.96
C ASP A 216 27.37 7.24 -19.77
N ALA A 217 26.60 6.96 -18.70
CA ALA A 217 27.06 6.21 -17.54
C ALA A 217 27.42 4.76 -17.88
N ASP A 218 26.59 4.08 -18.68
CA ASP A 218 26.87 2.70 -19.15
C ASP A 218 28.15 2.66 -20.02
N THR A 219 28.34 3.67 -20.89
CA THR A 219 29.53 3.79 -21.71
C THR A 219 30.77 4.03 -20.84
N GLN A 220 30.65 4.88 -19.83
CA GLN A 220 31.73 5.12 -18.87
C GLN A 220 32.04 3.87 -18.07
N LEU A 221 30.99 3.19 -17.56
CA LEU A 221 31.15 1.94 -16.82
C LEU A 221 31.81 0.86 -17.65
N GLN A 222 31.40 0.71 -18.92
CA GLN A 222 32.05 -0.24 -19.84
C GLN A 222 33.53 0.09 -20.05
N THR A 223 33.85 1.39 -20.20
CA THR A 223 35.23 1.86 -20.33
C THR A 223 36.05 1.54 -19.08
N ASP A 224 35.45 1.74 -17.90
CA ASP A 224 36.11 1.46 -16.62
C ASP A 224 36.31 -0.05 -16.42
N ILE A 225 35.34 -0.88 -16.83
CA ILE A 225 35.45 -2.36 -16.83
C ILE A 225 36.56 -2.81 -17.78
N ASP A 226 36.61 -2.23 -18.98
CA ASP A 226 37.64 -2.59 -19.96
C ASP A 226 39.05 -2.19 -19.47
N ASN A 227 39.17 -1.00 -18.87
CA ASN A 227 40.43 -0.53 -18.27
C ASN A 227 40.85 -1.42 -17.09
N GLU A 228 39.91 -1.75 -16.17
CA GLU A 228 40.16 -2.66 -15.04
C GLU A 228 40.56 -4.05 -15.55
N THR A 229 39.83 -4.55 -16.55
CA THR A 229 40.13 -5.84 -17.18
C THR A 229 41.55 -5.86 -17.76
N GLN A 230 41.91 -4.79 -18.49
CA GLN A 230 43.24 -4.66 -19.05
C GLN A 230 44.34 -4.55 -17.97
N ALA A 231 44.07 -3.74 -16.93
CA ALA A 231 44.97 -3.62 -15.78
C ALA A 231 45.17 -4.96 -15.06
N ARG A 232 44.11 -5.76 -14.90
CA ARG A 232 44.19 -7.12 -14.33
C ARG A 232 45.00 -8.06 -15.24
N ILE A 233 44.74 -8.06 -16.55
CA ILE A 233 45.50 -8.86 -17.50
C ILE A 233 46.98 -8.51 -17.44
N GLU A 234 47.34 -7.23 -17.34
CA GLU A 234 48.71 -6.79 -17.22
C GLU A 234 49.35 -7.17 -15.87
N ALA A 235 48.55 -7.04 -14.77
CA ALA A 235 48.97 -7.49 -13.46
C ALA A 235 49.20 -9.01 -13.43
N ASP A 236 48.29 -9.78 -14.02
CA ASP A 236 48.40 -11.25 -14.11
C ASP A 236 49.60 -11.67 -14.97
N LYS A 237 49.85 -11.01 -16.12
CA LYS A 237 51.05 -11.23 -16.92
C LYS A 237 52.32 -10.89 -16.16
N LYS A 238 52.31 -9.81 -15.40
CA LYS A 238 53.41 -9.39 -14.53
C LYS A 238 53.63 -10.41 -13.41
N LEU A 239 52.54 -10.87 -12.80
CA LEU A 239 52.53 -11.91 -11.78
C LEU A 239 53.01 -13.24 -12.34
N GLN A 240 52.49 -13.65 -13.53
CA GLN A 240 52.92 -14.85 -14.23
C GLN A 240 54.41 -14.80 -14.57
N LYS A 241 54.91 -13.68 -15.08
CA LYS A 241 56.33 -13.46 -15.34
C LYS A 241 57.17 -13.45 -14.06
N GLN A 242 56.62 -12.96 -12.95
CA GLN A 242 57.24 -13.04 -11.61
C GLN A 242 57.24 -14.49 -11.09
N ILE A 243 56.17 -15.24 -11.34
CA ILE A 243 56.08 -16.69 -11.03
C ILE A 243 57.09 -17.47 -11.85
N GLU A 244 57.20 -17.20 -13.17
CA GLU A 244 58.16 -17.85 -14.05
C GLU A 244 59.63 -17.54 -13.70
N VAL A 245 59.90 -16.29 -13.30
CA VAL A 245 61.21 -15.84 -12.84
C VAL A 245 61.55 -16.30 -11.37
N LYS A 246 60.51 -16.63 -10.57
CA LYS A 246 60.64 -16.98 -9.15
C LYS A 246 60.21 -18.43 -8.84
N SER A 247 60.16 -19.34 -9.82
CA SER A 247 59.95 -20.78 -9.53
C SER A 247 61.05 -21.40 -8.63
N SER A 248 61.95 -20.57 -8.13
CA SER A 248 62.97 -20.94 -7.15
C SER A 248 63.07 -19.88 -6.01
N GLY A 249 61.96 -19.62 -5.28
CA GLY A 249 62.07 -18.82 -4.05
C GLY A 249 61.00 -17.76 -3.73
N ALA A 250 59.84 -17.77 -4.43
CA ALA A 250 58.80 -16.75 -4.22
C ALA A 250 57.89 -17.01 -3.01
N PHE A 251 57.79 -18.22 -2.58
CA PHE A 251 56.98 -18.67 -1.45
C PHE A 251 57.79 -19.55 -0.51
N ALA A 252 57.56 -19.44 0.76
CA ALA A 252 58.02 -20.41 1.73
C ALA A 252 57.08 -21.61 1.73
N ASN A 253 57.36 -22.62 0.94
CA ASN A 253 56.59 -23.87 0.94
C ASN A 253 56.79 -24.55 2.29
N VAL A 254 55.73 -24.69 3.07
CA VAL A 254 55.80 -25.20 4.45
C VAL A 254 56.42 -26.61 4.54
N LYS A 255 56.28 -27.42 3.47
CA LYS A 255 56.89 -28.75 3.38
C LYS A 255 58.44 -28.70 3.26
N ASP A 256 58.98 -27.67 2.63
CA ASP A 256 60.42 -27.48 2.53
C ASP A 256 61.08 -27.14 3.89
N TYR A 257 60.25 -26.67 4.85
CA TYR A 257 60.64 -26.41 6.22
C TYR A 257 60.31 -27.54 7.18
N GLY A 258 59.83 -28.69 6.63
CA GLY A 258 59.60 -29.90 7.40
C GLY A 258 58.17 -30.20 7.81
N ALA A 259 57.17 -29.42 7.31
CA ALA A 259 55.77 -29.77 7.52
C ALA A 259 55.41 -31.04 6.76
N LEU A 260 54.73 -31.98 7.41
CA LEU A 260 54.31 -33.22 6.80
C LEU A 260 52.96 -33.09 6.05
N GLY A 261 52.06 -32.30 6.56
CA GLY A 261 50.72 -32.07 5.98
C GLY A 261 49.90 -33.34 5.90
N ASN A 262 50.00 -34.24 6.87
CA ASN A 262 49.30 -35.52 6.93
C ASN A 262 48.11 -35.55 7.92
N GLY A 263 47.84 -34.43 8.60
CA GLY A 263 46.77 -34.29 9.58
C GLY A 263 47.04 -34.92 10.95
N LEU A 264 48.18 -35.60 11.13
CA LEU A 264 48.52 -36.33 12.34
C LEU A 264 49.75 -35.74 13.06
N ALA A 265 50.73 -35.28 12.29
CA ALA A 265 51.93 -34.64 12.81
C ALA A 265 51.64 -33.19 13.19
N ASP A 266 52.29 -32.71 14.25
CA ASP A 266 52.33 -31.29 14.57
C ASP A 266 53.25 -30.54 13.61
N ASP A 267 52.69 -29.75 12.74
CA ASP A 267 53.39 -28.96 11.74
C ASP A 267 53.76 -27.54 12.22
N THR A 268 53.44 -27.22 13.48
CA THR A 268 53.55 -25.85 14.05
C THR A 268 54.96 -25.27 13.87
N GLU A 269 55.99 -26.00 14.28
CA GLU A 269 57.37 -25.51 14.24
C GLU A 269 57.92 -25.41 12.78
N ALA A 270 57.46 -26.27 11.90
CA ALA A 270 57.77 -26.17 10.49
C ALA A 270 57.16 -24.91 9.84
N ILE A 271 55.89 -24.64 10.16
CA ILE A 271 55.19 -23.43 9.72
C ILE A 271 55.87 -22.17 10.30
N LYS A 272 56.22 -22.14 11.57
CA LYS A 272 56.95 -21.02 12.18
C LYS A 272 58.28 -20.77 11.49
N ARG A 273 59.03 -21.83 11.13
CA ARG A 273 60.29 -21.69 10.37
C ARG A 273 60.06 -21.11 8.98
N ALA A 274 58.97 -21.55 8.31
CA ALA A 274 58.60 -21.00 7.03
C ALA A 274 58.21 -19.51 7.15
N MET A 275 57.46 -19.13 8.19
CA MET A 275 57.15 -17.73 8.51
C MET A 275 58.38 -16.86 8.73
N ALA A 276 59.38 -17.39 9.42
CA ALA A 276 60.65 -16.70 9.70
C ALA A 276 61.46 -16.36 8.42
N SER A 277 61.13 -16.96 7.31
CA SER A 277 61.73 -16.60 6.02
C SER A 277 61.33 -15.22 5.50
N GLY A 278 60.25 -14.65 6.02
CA GLY A 278 59.66 -13.37 5.56
C GLY A 278 58.96 -13.48 4.19
N LEU A 279 58.87 -14.66 3.61
CA LEU A 279 58.17 -14.91 2.34
C LEU A 279 56.71 -15.29 2.64
N PRO A 280 55.78 -15.01 1.69
CA PRO A 280 54.45 -15.54 1.79
C PRO A 280 54.45 -17.06 1.86
N LEU A 281 53.65 -17.64 2.75
CA LEU A 281 53.55 -19.08 2.92
C LEU A 281 52.86 -19.78 1.73
N LEU A 282 53.31 -20.96 1.36
CA LEU A 282 52.60 -21.86 0.51
C LEU A 282 52.27 -23.15 1.26
N PHE A 283 51.03 -23.50 1.34
CA PHE A 283 50.50 -24.75 1.83
C PHE A 283 50.16 -25.66 0.62
N PRO A 284 51.03 -26.59 0.23
CA PRO A 284 50.67 -27.61 -0.76
C PRO A 284 49.55 -28.53 -0.29
N ASP A 285 49.02 -29.34 -1.20
CA ASP A 285 47.97 -30.33 -0.85
C ASP A 285 48.37 -31.13 0.40
N GLY A 286 47.45 -31.17 1.39
CA GLY A 286 47.66 -31.86 2.63
C GLY A 286 46.87 -31.21 3.78
N THR A 287 46.85 -31.90 4.92
CA THR A 287 46.22 -31.40 6.17
C THR A 287 47.31 -31.10 7.19
N TYR A 288 47.45 -29.83 7.56
CA TYR A 288 48.49 -29.32 8.45
C TYR A 288 47.91 -29.09 9.84
N SER A 289 48.41 -29.80 10.85
CA SER A 289 47.98 -29.67 12.23
C SER A 289 48.88 -28.66 12.98
N ILE A 290 48.24 -27.66 13.59
CA ILE A 290 48.90 -26.63 14.42
C ILE A 290 48.42 -26.79 15.85
N THR A 291 49.37 -26.90 16.80
CA THR A 291 49.11 -27.17 18.23
C THR A 291 49.45 -25.99 19.15
N GLN A 292 49.98 -24.89 18.60
CA GLN A 292 50.31 -23.68 19.34
C GLN A 292 49.82 -22.45 18.58
N ASP A 293 49.53 -21.39 19.27
CA ASP A 293 49.09 -20.14 18.66
C ASP A 293 50.08 -19.63 17.60
N VAL A 294 49.54 -19.33 16.42
CA VAL A 294 50.29 -18.74 15.32
C VAL A 294 49.51 -17.62 14.66
N THR A 295 50.24 -16.63 14.13
CA THR A 295 49.67 -15.53 13.37
C THR A 295 50.13 -15.64 11.91
N LEU A 296 49.23 -15.94 11.00
CA LEU A 296 49.53 -16.04 9.57
C LEU A 296 49.31 -14.66 8.89
N THR A 297 50.36 -14.15 8.24
CA THR A 297 50.41 -12.85 7.59
C THR A 297 50.45 -12.99 6.07
N GLY A 298 49.52 -13.71 5.52
CA GLY A 298 49.45 -14.03 4.06
C GLY A 298 49.86 -15.46 3.78
N ALA A 299 49.00 -16.19 3.15
CA ALA A 299 49.24 -17.59 2.82
C ALA A 299 48.54 -17.98 1.50
N TYR A 300 49.17 -18.87 0.73
CA TYR A 300 48.60 -19.51 -0.44
C TYR A 300 48.28 -20.96 -0.10
N PHE A 301 47.10 -21.40 -0.42
CA PHE A 301 46.64 -22.76 -0.20
C PHE A 301 46.44 -23.47 -1.55
N ALA A 302 47.00 -24.61 -1.71
CA ALA A 302 46.69 -25.50 -2.81
C ALA A 302 45.27 -26.06 -2.67
N TYR A 303 44.73 -26.65 -3.71
CA TYR A 303 43.34 -27.06 -3.83
C TYR A 303 42.83 -27.94 -2.65
N ASN A 304 43.66 -28.86 -2.15
CA ASN A 304 43.32 -29.77 -1.06
C ASN A 304 44.12 -29.45 0.23
N ALA A 305 44.65 -28.23 0.36
CA ALA A 305 45.31 -27.82 1.56
C ALA A 305 44.28 -27.43 2.64
N MET A 306 44.48 -27.95 3.86
CA MET A 306 43.68 -27.62 5.02
C MET A 306 44.60 -27.39 6.25
N VAL A 307 44.26 -26.40 7.06
CA VAL A 307 44.94 -26.14 8.35
C VAL A 307 43.98 -26.43 9.47
N ILE A 308 44.42 -27.17 10.45
CA ILE A 308 43.67 -27.54 11.67
C ILE A 308 44.33 -26.90 12.90
N ALA A 309 43.57 -26.10 13.62
CA ALA A 309 43.98 -25.63 14.95
C ALA A 309 43.60 -26.69 16.00
N SER A 310 44.58 -27.34 16.59
CA SER A 310 44.41 -28.38 17.61
C SER A 310 44.74 -27.81 18.97
N ALA A 311 43.69 -27.42 19.72
CA ALA A 311 43.80 -26.82 21.06
C ALA A 311 44.61 -25.49 21.10
N CYS A 312 44.60 -24.73 20.01
CA CYS A 312 45.27 -23.44 19.88
C CYS A 312 44.44 -22.48 19.02
N THR A 313 44.88 -21.23 18.96
CA THR A 313 44.25 -20.21 18.11
C THR A 313 45.15 -19.86 16.91
N ILE A 314 44.62 -19.95 15.68
CA ILE A 314 45.29 -19.43 14.49
C ILE A 314 44.71 -18.05 14.20
N THR A 315 45.53 -17.01 14.25
CA THR A 315 45.12 -15.65 13.86
C THR A 315 45.55 -15.38 12.43
N ILE A 316 44.66 -14.90 11.61
CA ILE A 316 44.89 -14.57 10.18
C ILE A 316 44.71 -13.06 10.01
N THR A 317 45.78 -12.35 9.65
CA THR A 317 45.83 -10.88 9.62
C THR A 317 45.97 -10.29 8.24
N ALA A 318 46.02 -11.12 7.21
CA ALA A 318 46.14 -10.66 5.82
C ALA A 318 45.35 -11.59 4.86
N PRO A 319 45.07 -11.12 3.63
CA PRO A 319 44.32 -11.90 2.66
C PRO A 319 44.90 -13.26 2.41
N ILE A 320 44.05 -14.25 2.30
CA ILE A 320 44.38 -15.62 1.92
C ILE A 320 44.19 -15.77 0.44
N ALA A 321 45.15 -16.41 -0.25
CA ALA A 321 45.06 -16.71 -1.67
C ALA A 321 45.28 -18.20 -1.93
N GLY A 322 44.76 -18.70 -3.04
CA GLY A 322 44.89 -20.07 -3.47
C GLY A 322 43.55 -20.76 -3.72
N ALA A 323 43.59 -21.95 -4.34
CA ALA A 323 42.36 -22.62 -4.79
C ALA A 323 41.46 -23.08 -3.63
N SER A 324 41.99 -23.47 -2.51
CA SER A 324 41.24 -23.91 -1.33
C SER A 324 40.48 -22.78 -0.66
N CYS A 325 40.94 -21.53 -0.81
CA CYS A 325 40.29 -20.36 -0.23
C CYS A 325 38.95 -20.03 -0.88
N HIS A 326 38.65 -20.62 -2.01
CA HIS A 326 37.41 -20.34 -2.76
C HIS A 326 36.37 -21.45 -2.67
N PHE A 327 36.75 -22.69 -2.31
CA PHE A 327 35.88 -23.85 -2.51
C PHE A 327 35.96 -24.93 -1.45
N ARG A 328 36.85 -24.83 -0.52
CA ARG A 328 37.10 -25.89 0.46
C ARG A 328 37.25 -25.35 1.84
N LYS A 329 36.95 -26.18 2.78
CA LYS A 329 37.16 -25.97 4.21
C LYS A 329 38.67 -25.88 4.48
N ALA A 330 39.22 -24.68 4.30
CA ALA A 330 40.67 -24.46 4.47
C ALA A 330 41.11 -24.52 5.94
N PHE A 331 40.17 -24.28 6.86
CA PHE A 331 40.47 -24.19 8.30
C PHE A 331 39.53 -25.04 9.12
N SER A 332 40.05 -25.57 10.23
CA SER A 332 39.26 -26.24 11.27
C SER A 332 39.87 -25.92 12.63
N GLY A 333 39.07 -25.86 13.68
CA GLY A 333 39.46 -25.48 15.04
C GLY A 333 39.25 -23.98 15.29
N THR A 334 39.94 -23.42 16.31
CA THR A 334 39.78 -22.01 16.66
C THR A 334 40.60 -21.10 15.75
N ILE A 335 39.89 -20.35 14.88
CA ILE A 335 40.51 -19.43 13.92
C ILE A 335 39.99 -18.02 14.22
N LYS A 336 40.89 -17.08 14.32
CA LYS A 336 40.56 -15.65 14.47
C LYS A 336 40.94 -14.90 13.22
N MET A 337 39.92 -14.31 12.54
CA MET A 337 40.14 -13.51 11.34
C MET A 337 40.20 -12.03 11.69
N THR A 338 41.11 -11.31 11.04
CA THR A 338 41.20 -9.85 11.15
C THR A 338 41.20 -9.15 9.77
N ASP A 339 40.96 -9.91 8.71
CA ASP A 339 40.81 -9.35 7.36
C ASP A 339 39.42 -8.70 7.22
N SER A 340 39.30 -7.72 6.34
CA SER A 340 38.05 -6.99 6.09
C SER A 340 36.98 -7.81 5.36
N VAL A 341 37.35 -8.89 4.68
CA VAL A 341 36.43 -9.77 3.96
C VAL A 341 36.79 -11.23 4.19
N VAL A 342 35.79 -12.01 4.59
CA VAL A 342 35.92 -13.45 4.88
C VAL A 342 34.88 -14.21 4.07
N LEU A 343 35.27 -15.36 3.51
CA LEU A 343 34.36 -16.29 2.86
C LEU A 343 33.98 -17.40 3.85
N VAL A 344 32.66 -17.67 3.98
CA VAL A 344 32.16 -18.74 4.84
C VAL A 344 32.74 -20.09 4.45
N ASP A 345 32.95 -20.34 3.14
CA ASP A 345 33.47 -21.60 2.62
C ASP A 345 34.95 -21.86 2.97
N TRP A 346 35.66 -20.91 3.57
CA TRP A 346 37.01 -21.17 4.09
C TRP A 346 37.01 -22.10 5.31
N PHE A 347 35.88 -22.16 6.05
CA PHE A 347 35.81 -22.89 7.32
C PHE A 347 35.29 -24.32 7.14
N ASN A 348 35.76 -25.20 7.99
CA ASN A 348 35.25 -26.57 8.05
C ASN A 348 34.03 -26.62 8.97
N TYR A 349 32.85 -26.67 8.37
CA TYR A 349 31.60 -26.92 9.07
C TYR A 349 30.98 -28.23 8.53
N GLU A 350 30.75 -29.20 9.39
CA GLU A 350 30.24 -30.54 9.01
C GLU A 350 28.73 -30.49 8.62
N GLY A 351 28.41 -29.71 7.58
CA GLY A 351 27.07 -29.57 7.07
C GLY A 351 26.20 -28.53 7.81
N ASP A 352 26.64 -28.03 8.96
CA ASP A 352 25.93 -26.97 9.72
C ASP A 352 26.70 -25.66 9.72
N LEU A 353 26.10 -24.63 9.13
CA LEU A 353 26.66 -23.28 9.05
C LEU A 353 26.87 -22.65 10.45
N GLY A 354 26.03 -23.02 11.43
CA GLY A 354 26.05 -22.42 12.76
C GLY A 354 27.39 -22.56 13.46
N SER A 355 28.04 -23.70 13.35
CA SER A 355 29.36 -23.93 13.92
C SER A 355 30.42 -23.04 13.28
N ALA A 356 30.40 -22.91 11.93
CA ALA A 356 31.36 -22.07 11.22
C ALA A 356 31.28 -20.59 11.64
N LEU A 357 30.06 -20.05 11.75
CA LEU A 357 29.86 -18.65 12.12
C LEU A 357 30.14 -18.37 13.60
N SER A 358 29.80 -19.31 14.48
CA SER A 358 30.03 -19.17 15.91
C SER A 358 31.48 -19.37 16.31
N ASP A 359 32.14 -20.40 15.73
CA ASP A 359 33.46 -20.84 16.15
C ASP A 359 34.58 -20.00 15.52
N TYR A 360 34.40 -19.58 14.25
CA TYR A 360 35.45 -18.94 13.48
C TYR A 360 35.33 -17.43 13.33
N LEU A 361 34.15 -16.87 13.60
CA LEU A 361 33.88 -15.43 13.44
C LEU A 361 33.54 -14.74 14.77
N SER A 362 33.81 -15.35 15.92
CA SER A 362 33.68 -14.66 17.20
C SER A 362 34.58 -13.41 17.22
N ASP A 363 33.99 -12.27 17.62
CA ASP A 363 34.64 -10.96 17.62
C ASP A 363 35.09 -10.44 16.24
N TYR A 364 34.55 -10.99 15.14
CA TYR A 364 34.88 -10.54 13.80
C TYR A 364 34.13 -9.25 13.45
N GLU A 365 34.86 -8.28 12.93
CA GLU A 365 34.31 -7.05 12.37
C GLU A 365 34.68 -6.94 10.88
N GLY A 366 33.72 -6.91 9.97
CA GLY A 366 33.99 -6.83 8.56
C GLY A 366 32.86 -7.38 7.67
N THR A 367 33.19 -7.95 6.54
CA THR A 367 32.20 -8.54 5.61
C THR A 367 32.37 -10.04 5.53
N VAL A 368 31.32 -10.76 5.87
CA VAL A 368 31.19 -12.21 5.68
C VAL A 368 30.44 -12.46 4.39
N LYS A 369 31.11 -13.03 3.40
CA LYS A 369 30.51 -13.37 2.12
C LYS A 369 30.16 -14.86 2.05
N PHE A 370 28.98 -15.14 1.50
CA PHE A 370 28.51 -16.47 1.20
C PHE A 370 28.65 -16.70 -0.32
N GLY A 371 28.70 -17.93 -0.73
CA GLY A 371 28.59 -18.29 -2.13
C GLY A 371 29.89 -18.71 -2.79
N ARG A 372 29.71 -19.70 -3.62
CA ARG A 372 30.75 -20.22 -4.51
C ARG A 372 30.65 -19.44 -5.81
N PRO A 373 31.73 -18.83 -6.31
CA PRO A 373 31.73 -18.28 -7.65
C PRO A 373 31.31 -19.35 -8.66
N ALA A 374 30.30 -19.04 -9.48
CA ALA A 374 29.73 -19.94 -10.49
C ALA A 374 30.72 -20.49 -11.55
N THR A 375 31.98 -20.09 -11.49
CA THR A 375 33.01 -20.35 -12.55
C THR A 375 33.85 -21.58 -12.34
N TYR A 376 33.65 -22.37 -11.28
CA TYR A 376 34.46 -23.57 -11.08
C TYR A 376 33.72 -24.84 -11.48
N ALA A 377 33.97 -25.26 -12.69
CA ALA A 377 33.49 -26.52 -13.23
C ALA A 377 34.01 -27.73 -12.41
N GLY A 378 33.10 -28.47 -11.80
CA GLY A 378 33.39 -29.74 -11.13
C GLY A 378 33.00 -29.83 -9.63
N LEU A 379 32.62 -28.74 -8.97
CA LEU A 379 32.02 -28.76 -7.66
C LEU A 379 30.55 -28.35 -7.82
N GLY A 380 29.63 -29.18 -7.36
CA GLY A 380 28.19 -28.95 -7.56
C GLY A 380 27.77 -27.51 -7.29
N THR A 381 26.82 -27.02 -8.05
CA THR A 381 26.22 -25.68 -7.99
C THR A 381 25.35 -25.48 -6.74
N ASP A 382 25.55 -26.26 -5.68
CA ASP A 382 24.74 -26.14 -4.46
C ASP A 382 25.17 -24.90 -3.68
N THR A 383 24.34 -23.85 -3.80
CA THR A 383 24.45 -22.59 -3.07
C THR A 383 23.65 -22.61 -1.77
N THR A 384 23.28 -23.81 -1.28
CA THR A 384 22.46 -23.98 -0.08
C THR A 384 23.32 -24.27 1.15
N TYR A 385 23.11 -23.49 2.19
CA TYR A 385 23.69 -23.70 3.51
C TYR A 385 22.62 -24.21 4.48
N VAL A 386 22.99 -25.14 5.34
CA VAL A 386 22.08 -25.71 6.33
C VAL A 386 22.40 -25.16 7.72
N VAL A 387 21.35 -24.79 8.46
CA VAL A 387 21.43 -24.28 9.82
C VAL A 387 20.47 -25.08 10.70
N SER A 388 21.00 -25.77 11.69
CA SER A 388 20.24 -26.58 12.65
C SER A 388 20.18 -25.94 14.05
N ASN A 389 21.01 -24.95 14.32
CA ASN A 389 21.11 -24.27 15.61
C ASN A 389 21.04 -22.76 15.45
N ASN A 390 20.99 -22.05 16.59
CA ASN A 390 21.07 -20.60 16.61
C ASN A 390 22.44 -20.10 16.14
N ILE A 391 22.44 -19.05 15.34
CA ILE A 391 23.64 -18.33 14.90
C ILE A 391 23.64 -16.95 15.55
N TYR A 392 24.67 -16.65 16.30
CA TYR A 392 24.87 -15.33 16.89
C TYR A 392 25.63 -14.44 15.93
N LEU A 393 24.96 -13.40 15.44
CA LEU A 393 25.55 -12.42 14.53
C LEU A 393 26.51 -11.50 15.31
N GLN A 394 27.64 -11.18 14.70
CA GLN A 394 28.64 -10.30 15.31
C GLN A 394 28.31 -8.83 15.06
N PRO A 395 28.57 -7.94 16.01
CA PRO A 395 28.48 -6.50 15.80
C PRO A 395 29.46 -6.03 14.72
N HIS A 396 29.21 -4.87 14.13
CA HIS A 396 30.02 -4.24 13.08
C HIS A 396 30.28 -5.11 11.84
N THR A 397 29.43 -6.11 11.61
CA THR A 397 29.62 -7.12 10.58
C THR A 397 28.53 -7.05 9.52
N THR A 398 28.93 -7.18 8.26
CA THR A 398 28.02 -7.34 7.11
C THR A 398 28.02 -8.80 6.65
N TYR A 399 26.86 -9.44 6.68
CA TYR A 399 26.62 -10.77 6.11
C TYR A 399 25.98 -10.61 4.74
N ASP A 400 26.75 -10.86 3.68
CA ASP A 400 26.32 -10.74 2.30
C ASP A 400 26.19 -12.13 1.66
N LEU A 401 24.94 -12.57 1.46
CA LEU A 401 24.63 -13.91 0.98
C LEU A 401 24.91 -14.10 -0.51
N GLN A 402 25.06 -13.03 -1.27
CA GLN A 402 25.34 -13.12 -2.72
C GLN A 402 24.39 -14.05 -3.50
N GLY A 403 23.10 -14.08 -3.14
CA GLY A 403 22.08 -14.92 -3.75
C GLY A 403 22.02 -16.36 -3.23
N CYS A 404 22.82 -16.71 -2.23
CA CYS A 404 22.78 -18.05 -1.64
C CYS A 404 21.51 -18.30 -0.82
N VAL A 405 21.22 -19.57 -0.64
CA VAL A 405 20.08 -20.07 0.13
C VAL A 405 20.54 -20.59 1.49
N ILE A 406 19.91 -20.16 2.55
CA ILE A 406 20.10 -20.70 3.90
C ILE A 406 18.84 -21.45 4.31
N LYS A 407 19.01 -22.70 4.69
CA LYS A 407 17.94 -23.59 5.15
C LYS A 407 17.96 -23.70 6.67
N LEU A 408 16.95 -23.19 7.34
CA LEU A 408 16.72 -23.36 8.77
C LEU A 408 15.96 -24.67 9.00
N THR A 409 16.57 -25.62 9.67
CA THR A 409 16.06 -27.02 9.71
C THR A 409 15.35 -27.41 11.00
N THR A 410 15.46 -26.62 12.05
CA THR A 410 14.84 -26.88 13.36
C THR A 410 14.05 -25.68 13.86
N ALA A 411 13.19 -25.89 14.84
CA ALA A 411 12.43 -24.81 15.50
C ALA A 411 13.30 -23.74 16.15
N ASN A 412 14.51 -24.08 16.52
CA ASN A 412 15.48 -23.18 17.18
C ASN A 412 16.50 -22.60 16.21
N SER A 413 16.45 -22.95 14.91
CA SER A 413 17.38 -22.41 13.92
C SER A 413 16.97 -20.96 13.59
N ARG A 414 17.80 -20.00 13.95
CA ARG A 414 17.60 -18.58 13.64
C ARG A 414 18.91 -17.79 13.75
N PHE A 415 18.91 -16.61 13.17
CA PHE A 415 19.97 -15.62 13.33
C PHE A 415 19.64 -14.70 14.51
N ILE A 416 20.56 -14.56 15.44
CA ILE A 416 20.39 -13.82 16.68
C ILE A 416 21.37 -12.64 16.72
N PHE A 417 20.85 -11.43 16.87
CA PHE A 417 21.65 -10.24 17.12
C PHE A 417 21.26 -9.61 18.46
N ASN A 418 21.81 -10.15 19.52
CA ASN A 418 21.43 -9.79 20.88
C ASN A 418 22.61 -9.24 21.67
N GLY A 419 22.37 -8.10 22.31
CA GLY A 419 23.20 -7.58 23.39
C GLY A 419 22.67 -7.96 24.77
N SER A 420 22.92 -7.11 25.74
CA SER A 420 22.36 -7.20 27.08
C SER A 420 21.84 -5.80 27.51
N ASN A 421 21.06 -5.76 28.58
CA ASN A 421 20.53 -4.51 29.11
C ASN A 421 21.63 -3.51 29.58
N THR A 422 22.87 -3.95 29.69
CA THR A 422 24.03 -3.13 30.07
C THR A 422 25.04 -2.93 28.94
N ALA A 423 24.93 -3.71 27.85
CA ALA A 423 25.86 -3.66 26.72
C ALA A 423 25.08 -3.98 25.44
N HIS A 424 24.62 -2.95 24.77
CA HIS A 424 23.99 -3.09 23.47
C HIS A 424 25.00 -3.50 22.40
N VAL A 425 24.55 -4.34 21.46
CA VAL A 425 25.31 -4.64 20.24
C VAL A 425 24.94 -3.67 19.15
N GLU A 426 25.92 -3.27 18.35
CA GLU A 426 25.71 -2.25 17.33
C GLU A 426 26.06 -2.72 15.93
N ARG A 427 25.28 -2.25 14.95
CA ARG A 427 25.59 -2.21 13.54
C ARG A 427 25.90 -3.56 12.89
N THR A 428 24.87 -4.28 12.52
CA THR A 428 25.01 -5.48 11.70
C THR A 428 24.09 -5.37 10.47
N ILE A 429 24.58 -5.82 9.33
CA ILE A 429 23.83 -5.84 8.06
C ILE A 429 23.74 -7.29 7.59
N PHE A 430 22.54 -7.74 7.22
CA PHE A 430 22.30 -9.04 6.64
C PHE A 430 21.54 -8.86 5.34
N ARG A 431 22.08 -9.37 4.21
CA ARG A 431 21.53 -9.00 2.89
C ARG A 431 21.75 -10.00 1.77
N ASN A 432 21.00 -9.77 0.67
CA ASN A 432 21.21 -10.37 -0.66
C ASN A 432 21.05 -11.89 -0.71
N GLY A 433 19.95 -12.45 -0.21
CA GLY A 433 19.83 -13.90 -0.24
C GLY A 433 18.44 -14.44 0.07
N VAL A 434 18.40 -15.76 0.30
CA VAL A 434 17.17 -16.50 0.56
C VAL A 434 17.30 -17.27 1.87
N ILE A 435 16.30 -17.16 2.75
CA ILE A 435 16.18 -18.01 3.93
C ILE A 435 14.93 -18.87 3.78
N ILE A 436 15.08 -20.17 3.97
CA ILE A 436 13.99 -21.15 3.91
C ILE A 436 13.84 -21.85 5.26
N GLY A 437 12.72 -21.72 5.90
CA GLY A 437 12.31 -22.54 7.02
C GLY A 437 11.89 -23.93 6.52
N ALA A 438 12.54 -24.98 6.96
CA ALA A 438 12.30 -26.34 6.48
C ALA A 438 11.07 -27.03 7.09
N THR A 439 10.52 -26.47 8.17
CA THR A 439 9.34 -26.99 8.87
C THR A 439 8.48 -25.83 9.37
N ASP A 440 7.18 -26.10 9.61
CA ASP A 440 6.24 -25.14 10.21
C ASP A 440 6.64 -24.69 11.63
N ASP A 441 7.69 -25.27 12.18
CA ASP A 441 8.16 -25.01 13.52
C ASP A 441 9.24 -23.93 13.60
N VAL A 442 9.85 -23.52 12.47
CA VAL A 442 10.81 -22.39 12.48
C VAL A 442 10.06 -21.12 12.84
N ASP A 443 10.37 -20.59 14.04
CA ASP A 443 9.65 -19.45 14.59
C ASP A 443 10.00 -18.15 13.87
N ALA A 444 11.27 -17.76 13.90
CA ALA A 444 11.73 -16.53 13.29
C ALA A 444 13.04 -16.76 12.50
N ALA A 445 13.18 -16.08 11.36
CA ALA A 445 14.46 -16.05 10.65
C ALA A 445 15.50 -15.26 11.47
N PHE A 446 15.08 -14.12 12.01
CA PHE A 446 15.94 -13.25 12.83
C PHE A 446 15.29 -12.91 14.17
N THR A 447 16.11 -12.86 15.21
CA THR A 447 15.74 -12.25 16.49
C THR A 447 16.77 -11.20 16.88
N SER A 448 16.29 -10.11 17.48
CA SER A 448 17.16 -9.02 17.89
C SER A 448 16.69 -8.46 19.23
N GLU A 449 17.59 -8.41 20.21
CA GLU A 449 17.30 -7.88 21.53
C GLU A 449 18.47 -7.06 22.06
N TYR A 450 18.20 -5.93 22.70
CA TYR A 450 19.23 -4.98 23.18
C TYR A 450 20.26 -4.63 22.10
N SER A 451 19.78 -4.23 20.93
CA SER A 451 20.60 -3.97 19.75
C SER A 451 20.30 -2.63 19.11
N GLU A 452 21.29 -2.09 18.39
CA GLU A 452 21.17 -0.87 17.63
C GLU A 452 21.65 -1.07 16.18
N ARG A 453 20.96 -0.44 15.20
CA ARG A 453 21.38 -0.43 13.79
C ARG A 453 21.50 -1.82 13.18
N PHE A 454 20.46 -2.64 13.33
CA PHE A 454 20.36 -3.91 12.64
C PHE A 454 19.59 -3.73 11.33
N PHE A 455 20.23 -4.08 10.21
CA PHE A 455 19.68 -3.90 8.88
C PHE A 455 19.51 -5.25 8.19
N ILE A 456 18.31 -5.50 7.65
CA ILE A 456 17.99 -6.68 6.83
C ILE A 456 17.51 -6.18 5.47
N GLU A 457 18.23 -6.52 4.41
CA GLU A 457 18.00 -5.92 3.11
C GLU A 457 18.02 -6.97 1.98
N ASP A 458 17.16 -6.78 0.97
CA ASP A 458 17.16 -7.55 -0.27
C ASP A 458 17.08 -9.07 -0.03
N MET A 459 16.10 -9.52 0.77
CA MET A 459 15.96 -10.91 1.19
C MET A 459 14.62 -11.53 0.76
N PHE A 460 14.67 -12.82 0.43
CA PHE A 460 13.50 -13.69 0.36
C PHE A 460 13.46 -14.58 1.60
N ILE A 461 12.37 -14.54 2.33
CA ILE A 461 12.17 -15.35 3.55
C ILE A 461 10.95 -16.25 3.34
N ILE A 462 11.16 -17.54 3.29
CA ILE A 462 10.15 -18.53 2.95
C ILE A 462 9.98 -19.53 4.08
N GLY A 463 8.75 -19.82 4.50
CA GLY A 463 8.46 -20.88 5.47
C GLY A 463 8.83 -20.59 6.93
N CYS A 464 9.33 -19.41 7.27
CA CYS A 464 9.50 -18.95 8.65
C CYS A 464 8.22 -18.25 9.12
N ARG A 465 7.79 -18.45 10.39
CA ARG A 465 6.60 -17.75 10.92
C ARG A 465 6.82 -16.25 11.09
N LYS A 466 8.06 -15.81 11.30
CA LYS A 466 8.46 -14.41 11.39
C LYS A 466 9.70 -14.16 10.52
N VAL A 467 9.76 -12.99 9.94
CA VAL A 467 11.01 -12.45 9.39
C VAL A 467 11.89 -12.02 10.54
N LEU A 468 11.36 -11.17 11.40
CA LEU A 468 12.10 -10.57 12.51
C LEU A 468 11.22 -10.48 13.75
N GLU A 469 11.76 -10.88 14.88
CA GLU A 469 11.26 -10.56 16.21
C GLU A 469 12.29 -9.71 16.94
N CYS A 470 11.88 -8.55 17.46
CA CYS A 470 12.79 -7.66 18.15
C CYS A 470 12.19 -7.09 19.45
N ALA A 471 13.07 -6.90 20.44
CA ALA A 471 12.76 -6.31 21.74
C ALA A 471 13.90 -5.38 22.19
N HIS A 472 13.57 -4.27 22.80
CA HIS A 472 14.55 -3.29 23.30
C HIS A 472 15.58 -2.86 22.24
N THR A 473 15.10 -2.51 21.04
CA THR A 473 15.94 -2.23 19.87
C THR A 473 15.85 -0.78 19.42
N ILE A 474 16.92 -0.28 18.79
CA ILE A 474 16.99 1.08 18.23
C ILE A 474 17.50 1.03 16.79
N ASN A 475 16.87 1.79 15.88
CA ASN A 475 17.28 1.88 14.48
C ASN A 475 17.33 0.54 13.75
N ILE A 476 16.25 -0.20 13.81
CA ILE A 476 16.09 -1.42 13.02
C ILE A 476 15.50 -1.05 11.65
N GLN A 477 16.10 -1.56 10.58
CA GLN A 477 15.60 -1.36 9.23
C GLN A 477 15.44 -2.68 8.50
N VAL A 478 14.30 -2.86 7.87
CA VAL A 478 14.01 -3.96 6.95
C VAL A 478 13.61 -3.36 5.60
N ARG A 479 14.30 -3.78 4.54
CA ARG A 479 14.10 -3.18 3.22
C ARG A 479 14.13 -4.24 2.11
N ASN A 480 13.19 -4.12 1.15
CA ASN A 480 13.08 -5.02 0.01
C ASN A 480 12.99 -6.49 0.45
N ILE A 481 12.13 -6.77 1.44
CA ILE A 481 11.94 -8.13 1.96
C ILE A 481 10.67 -8.72 1.34
N ILE A 482 10.78 -9.93 0.81
CA ILE A 482 9.62 -10.74 0.44
C ILE A 482 9.50 -11.88 1.44
N HIS A 483 8.40 -11.89 2.16
CA HIS A 483 8.06 -12.93 3.11
C HIS A 483 6.89 -13.76 2.58
N ASP A 484 7.13 -15.04 2.34
CA ASP A 484 6.13 -15.98 1.84
C ASP A 484 6.03 -17.20 2.75
N ILE A 485 4.81 -17.56 3.13
CA ILE A 485 4.51 -18.80 3.82
C ILE A 485 3.59 -19.63 2.96
N ALA A 486 4.18 -20.48 2.15
CA ALA A 486 3.45 -21.43 1.31
C ALA A 486 2.84 -22.59 2.12
N LEU A 487 3.20 -22.77 3.40
CA LEU A 487 2.78 -23.88 4.22
C LEU A 487 1.57 -23.51 5.09
N ALA A 488 0.57 -24.36 5.12
CA ALA A 488 -0.59 -24.23 6.02
C ALA A 488 -0.14 -24.55 7.46
N THR A 489 -0.07 -23.55 8.33
CA THR A 489 0.21 -23.74 9.75
C THR A 489 -0.95 -23.24 10.61
N SER A 490 -1.23 -23.91 11.72
CA SER A 490 -2.21 -23.47 12.71
C SER A 490 -1.64 -22.47 13.72
N LYS A 491 -0.34 -22.23 13.68
CA LYS A 491 0.35 -21.31 14.60
C LYS A 491 0.23 -19.85 14.11
N PRO A 492 0.24 -18.87 15.01
CA PRO A 492 0.28 -17.44 14.63
C PRO A 492 1.49 -17.12 13.76
N ILE A 493 1.27 -16.26 12.76
CA ILE A 493 2.28 -15.81 11.82
C ILE A 493 2.37 -14.30 11.88
N THR A 494 3.58 -13.77 12.00
CA THR A 494 3.80 -12.32 12.01
C THR A 494 5.11 -12.01 11.30
N SER A 495 5.08 -11.24 10.20
CA SER A 495 6.33 -10.96 9.49
C SER A 495 7.30 -10.14 10.34
N TYR A 496 6.83 -9.09 10.97
CA TYR A 496 7.65 -8.23 11.84
C TYR A 496 6.96 -8.08 13.21
N HIS A 497 7.62 -8.56 14.24
CA HIS A 497 7.07 -8.57 15.60
C HIS A 497 7.98 -7.77 16.56
N LEU A 498 7.49 -6.60 16.96
CA LEU A 498 8.10 -5.82 18.03
C LEU A 498 7.47 -6.24 19.35
N VAL A 499 8.22 -6.97 20.14
CA VAL A 499 7.80 -7.50 21.45
C VAL A 499 8.47 -6.70 22.54
N GLU A 500 7.81 -6.57 23.66
CA GLU A 500 8.45 -6.16 24.89
C GLU A 500 8.51 -7.32 25.88
N SER A 501 9.70 -7.55 26.39
CA SER A 501 9.90 -8.37 27.57
C SER A 501 9.75 -7.52 28.83
N SER A 502 8.86 -7.90 29.70
CA SER A 502 8.44 -7.17 30.91
C SER A 502 9.51 -6.99 32.01
N THR A 503 10.79 -7.28 31.74
CA THR A 503 11.83 -7.37 32.75
C THR A 503 13.05 -6.46 32.54
N GLY A 504 12.95 -5.42 31.72
CA GLY A 504 14.05 -4.48 31.48
C GLY A 504 14.20 -3.44 32.60
N ALA A 505 15.08 -3.63 33.52
CA ALA A 505 15.51 -2.57 34.43
C ALA A 505 16.52 -1.65 33.74
N SER A 506 16.17 -0.38 33.66
CA SER A 506 17.00 0.82 33.44
C SER A 506 17.74 0.97 32.10
N GLY A 507 17.23 1.84 31.26
CA GLY A 507 18.00 2.59 30.28
C GLY A 507 17.28 2.80 28.93
N ILE A 508 16.83 1.77 28.25
CA ILE A 508 15.99 1.88 27.06
C ILE A 508 14.79 0.99 27.27
N SER A 509 13.67 1.61 27.59
CA SER A 509 12.38 0.92 27.67
C SER A 509 11.69 1.01 26.31
N GLY A 510 11.54 -0.12 25.63
CA GLY A 510 10.76 -0.20 24.38
C GLY A 510 11.61 -0.30 23.11
N ASN A 511 10.94 -0.27 21.98
CA ASN A 511 11.52 -0.31 20.64
C ASN A 511 11.46 1.09 20.01
N ALA A 512 12.58 1.61 19.52
CA ALA A 512 12.66 2.91 18.88
C ALA A 512 13.25 2.84 17.48
N SER A 513 12.70 3.67 16.56
CA SER A 513 13.18 3.81 15.19
C SER A 513 13.17 2.49 14.39
N PHE A 514 12.01 1.86 14.30
CA PHE A 514 11.79 0.75 13.37
C PHE A 514 11.37 1.27 12.00
N ARG A 515 12.01 0.79 10.95
CA ARG A 515 11.67 1.15 9.58
C ARG A 515 11.48 -0.09 8.70
N ALA A 516 10.30 -0.22 8.07
CA ALA A 516 10.02 -1.19 7.01
C ALA A 516 9.77 -0.46 5.69
N GLU A 517 10.49 -0.84 4.64
CA GLU A 517 10.42 -0.17 3.34
C GLU A 517 10.40 -1.18 2.20
N ASN A 518 9.45 -1.05 1.26
CA ASN A 518 9.29 -1.92 0.09
C ASN A 518 9.20 -3.41 0.47
N CYS A 519 8.49 -3.75 1.54
CA CYS A 519 8.37 -5.13 2.00
C CYS A 519 7.02 -5.72 1.56
N ILE A 520 7.06 -7.00 1.14
CA ILE A 520 5.86 -7.74 0.71
C ILE A 520 5.71 -8.96 1.61
N SER A 521 4.51 -9.18 2.13
CA SER A 521 4.16 -10.35 2.92
C SER A 521 2.97 -11.08 2.33
N SER A 522 3.18 -12.35 1.93
CA SER A 522 2.14 -13.26 1.47
C SER A 522 2.06 -14.44 2.44
N LEU A 523 1.08 -14.42 3.33
CA LEU A 523 1.05 -15.34 4.47
C LEU A 523 0.05 -16.52 4.30
N GLY A 524 -0.21 -16.94 3.08
CA GLY A 524 -0.94 -18.17 2.75
C GLY A 524 -2.35 -18.29 3.34
N SER A 525 -2.97 -19.47 3.28
CA SER A 525 -4.36 -19.73 3.69
C SER A 525 -4.54 -20.40 5.08
N ALA A 526 -3.62 -20.24 6.02
CA ALA A 526 -3.69 -20.86 7.34
C ALA A 526 -4.79 -20.28 8.26
N THR A 527 -5.21 -20.99 9.30
CA THR A 527 -6.37 -20.68 10.16
C THR A 527 -6.05 -19.90 11.44
N GLY A 528 -4.85 -19.35 11.59
CA GLY A 528 -4.42 -18.59 12.80
C GLY A 528 -4.40 -17.08 12.60
N ASP A 529 -4.17 -16.33 13.69
CA ASP A 529 -3.91 -14.88 13.62
C ASP A 529 -2.66 -14.60 12.83
N ARG A 530 -2.77 -13.72 11.84
CA ARG A 530 -1.69 -13.37 10.92
C ARG A 530 -1.62 -11.87 10.74
N TRP A 531 -0.43 -11.34 10.95
CA TRP A 531 -0.15 -9.93 10.79
C TRP A 531 1.14 -9.72 10.00
N MET A 532 1.15 -8.78 9.07
CA MET A 532 2.41 -8.35 8.49
C MET A 532 3.28 -7.66 9.55
N PHE A 533 2.71 -6.75 10.31
CA PHE A 533 3.40 -6.02 11.36
C PHE A 533 2.59 -6.08 12.65
N LEU A 534 3.23 -6.49 13.73
CA LEU A 534 2.67 -6.48 15.07
C LEU A 534 3.64 -5.79 16.02
N ALA A 535 3.18 -4.73 16.64
CA ALA A 535 3.85 -4.13 17.78
C ALA A 535 2.95 -4.27 19.00
N ASP A 536 3.36 -5.08 19.95
CA ASP A 536 2.64 -5.32 21.20
C ASP A 536 3.58 -5.01 22.36
N SER A 537 3.37 -3.86 22.98
CA SER A 537 4.28 -3.31 23.97
C SER A 537 3.57 -2.76 25.18
N SER A 538 4.05 -3.13 26.37
CA SER A 538 3.69 -2.50 27.64
C SER A 538 4.44 -1.17 27.88
N ASN A 539 5.43 -0.83 27.06
CA ASN A 539 6.26 0.38 27.13
C ASN A 539 6.30 1.17 25.81
N ASP A 540 7.17 2.14 25.73
CA ASP A 540 7.24 3.10 24.62
C ASP A 540 7.54 2.43 23.26
N ILE A 541 6.68 2.69 22.28
CA ILE A 541 6.93 2.41 20.87
C ILE A 541 7.14 3.75 20.17
N ARG A 542 8.32 3.95 19.55
CA ARG A 542 8.67 5.24 18.95
C ARG A 542 9.19 5.09 17.52
N ASP A 543 8.96 6.11 16.72
CA ASP A 543 9.55 6.29 15.39
C ASP A 543 9.35 5.06 14.49
N ILE A 544 8.09 4.61 14.34
CA ILE A 544 7.74 3.53 13.42
C ILE A 544 7.45 4.11 12.05
N TYR A 545 8.21 3.68 11.06
CA TYR A 545 8.03 4.07 9.66
C TYR A 545 7.78 2.82 8.82
N ILE A 546 6.58 2.73 8.23
CA ILE A 546 6.22 1.66 7.30
C ILE A 546 5.86 2.33 5.98
N SER A 547 6.68 2.11 4.94
CA SER A 547 6.49 2.74 3.65
C SER A 547 6.52 1.76 2.48
N ASN A 548 5.61 1.95 1.52
CA ASN A 548 5.52 1.14 0.30
C ASN A 548 5.51 -0.37 0.58
N CYS A 549 4.83 -0.78 1.63
CA CYS A 549 4.74 -2.19 2.02
C CYS A 549 3.39 -2.78 1.61
N GLU A 550 3.37 -4.07 1.30
CA GLU A 550 2.17 -4.79 0.87
C GLU A 550 2.00 -6.07 1.68
N CYS A 551 0.77 -6.33 2.13
CA CYS A 551 0.40 -7.64 2.65
C CYS A 551 -0.74 -8.24 1.83
N SER A 552 -0.68 -9.56 1.64
CA SER A 552 -1.76 -10.33 1.03
C SER A 552 -2.04 -11.59 1.86
N ASN A 553 -3.34 -11.96 1.94
CA ASN A 553 -3.82 -13.10 2.73
C ASN A 553 -3.45 -13.08 4.22
N SER A 554 -3.13 -11.91 4.77
CA SER A 554 -2.89 -11.67 6.20
C SER A 554 -3.52 -10.36 6.62
N ASN A 555 -3.76 -10.16 7.93
CA ASN A 555 -4.03 -8.83 8.44
C ASN A 555 -2.78 -7.96 8.25
N GLY A 556 -2.98 -6.65 8.13
CA GLY A 556 -1.89 -5.76 7.79
C GLY A 556 -1.04 -5.38 9.03
N ILE A 557 -1.37 -4.27 9.64
CA ILE A 557 -0.60 -3.67 10.73
C ILE A 557 -1.43 -3.67 12.00
N TRP A 558 -0.88 -4.17 13.10
CA TRP A 558 -1.45 -3.98 14.43
C TRP A 558 -0.40 -3.37 15.37
N ILE A 559 -0.73 -2.18 15.89
CA ILE A 559 0.06 -1.52 16.91
C ILE A 559 -0.81 -1.42 18.16
N ASN A 560 -0.41 -2.14 19.20
CA ASN A 560 -1.06 -2.19 20.50
C ASN A 560 -0.12 -1.59 21.56
N ALA A 561 -0.37 -0.34 21.91
CA ALA A 561 0.34 0.29 23.01
C ALA A 561 -0.27 -0.11 24.35
N SER A 562 0.49 -0.01 25.43
CA SER A 562 0.00 -0.20 26.80
C SER A 562 -1.08 0.84 27.14
N ASP A 563 -2.00 0.47 28.05
CA ASP A 563 -2.98 1.40 28.66
C ASP A 563 -2.32 2.55 29.48
N THR A 564 -1.02 2.53 29.67
CA THR A 564 -0.27 3.62 30.32
C THR A 564 0.00 4.76 29.33
N PRO A 565 -0.19 6.03 29.72
CA PRO A 565 -0.25 7.17 28.79
C PRO A 565 1.07 7.58 28.11
N SER A 566 2.13 6.81 28.17
CA SER A 566 3.47 7.24 27.74
C SER A 566 3.99 6.59 26.45
N ALA A 567 3.18 5.84 25.72
CA ALA A 567 3.73 4.73 25.00
C ALA A 567 3.93 4.86 23.48
N VAL A 568 3.28 5.76 22.76
CA VAL A 568 3.38 5.78 21.27
C VAL A 568 3.71 7.16 20.75
N TRP A 569 4.85 7.26 20.01
CA TRP A 569 5.33 8.49 19.40
C TRP A 569 5.69 8.27 17.95
N ASP A 570 5.27 9.19 17.07
CA ASP A 570 5.73 9.31 15.69
C ASP A 570 5.62 8.02 14.84
N ILE A 571 4.39 7.64 14.52
CA ILE A 571 4.11 6.54 13.62
C ILE A 571 3.75 7.12 12.25
N LEU A 572 4.46 6.69 11.21
CA LEU A 572 4.13 6.98 9.82
C LEU A 572 3.90 5.68 9.04
N ILE A 573 2.71 5.54 8.49
CA ILE A 573 2.34 4.49 7.56
C ILE A 573 2.03 5.17 6.22
N ASP A 574 2.88 4.98 5.23
CA ASP A 574 2.78 5.64 3.92
C ASP A 574 2.80 4.62 2.78
N GLY A 575 1.80 4.65 1.90
CA GLY A 575 1.74 3.76 0.75
C GLY A 575 1.57 2.28 1.11
N PHE A 576 0.93 1.96 2.25
CA PHE A 576 0.69 0.59 2.66
C PHE A 576 -0.49 -0.02 1.90
N ILE A 577 -0.30 -1.22 1.37
CA ILE A 577 -1.32 -1.98 0.63
C ILE A 577 -1.73 -3.21 1.46
N ALA A 578 -2.99 -3.21 1.90
CA ALA A 578 -3.62 -4.35 2.56
C ALA A 578 -4.56 -5.05 1.56
N ASP A 579 -4.02 -6.00 0.78
CA ASP A 579 -4.77 -6.72 -0.25
C ASP A 579 -5.24 -8.09 0.23
N GLN A 580 -6.53 -8.41 0.00
CA GLN A 580 -7.15 -9.68 0.39
C GLN A 580 -6.92 -10.07 1.86
N CYS A 581 -6.86 -9.09 2.74
CA CYS A 581 -6.70 -9.32 4.17
C CYS A 581 -7.94 -10.05 4.73
N PRO A 582 -7.78 -11.05 5.62
CA PRO A 582 -8.93 -11.82 6.14
C PRO A 582 -9.83 -11.01 7.08
N SER A 583 -9.33 -9.97 7.73
CA SER A 583 -10.09 -9.17 8.70
C SER A 583 -9.75 -7.69 8.65
N THR A 584 -8.53 -7.28 8.98
CA THR A 584 -8.19 -5.88 9.26
C THR A 584 -6.94 -5.43 8.50
N GLY A 585 -7.02 -4.28 7.83
CA GLY A 585 -5.87 -3.65 7.17
C GLY A 585 -4.92 -3.01 8.18
N ILE A 586 -5.37 -2.02 8.93
CA ILE A 586 -4.58 -1.33 9.97
C ILE A 586 -5.38 -1.28 11.26
N TYR A 587 -4.80 -1.72 12.36
CA TYR A 587 -5.40 -1.70 13.68
C TYR A 587 -4.49 -0.99 14.69
N LEU A 588 -4.98 0.11 15.24
CA LEU A 588 -4.27 0.89 16.26
C LEU A 588 -5.04 0.82 17.58
N THR A 589 -4.36 0.45 18.64
CA THR A 589 -4.93 0.34 19.98
C THR A 589 -4.07 1.12 20.97
N ASN A 590 -4.69 1.97 21.81
CA ASN A 590 -4.05 2.77 22.85
C ASN A 590 -2.97 3.76 22.33
N CYS A 591 -3.01 4.17 21.07
CA CYS A 591 -2.09 5.13 20.48
C CYS A 591 -2.59 6.57 20.70
N LEU A 592 -2.60 7.03 21.95
CA LEU A 592 -3.20 8.33 22.34
C LEU A 592 -2.19 9.49 22.40
N GLN A 593 -0.89 9.21 22.43
CA GLN A 593 0.15 10.23 22.51
C GLN A 593 1.08 10.15 21.32
N GLY A 594 1.31 11.27 20.66
CA GLY A 594 2.18 11.36 19.51
C GLY A 594 1.46 11.48 18.16
N ALA A 595 2.21 11.77 17.12
CA ALA A 595 1.70 11.92 15.76
C ALA A 595 1.59 10.55 15.10
N VAL A 596 0.37 10.08 14.84
CA VAL A 596 0.13 8.92 14.00
C VAL A 596 -0.39 9.38 12.65
N HIS A 597 0.34 9.09 11.60
CA HIS A 597 -0.02 9.43 10.23
C HIS A 597 -0.21 8.18 9.39
N ILE A 598 -1.37 8.04 8.77
CA ILE A 598 -1.68 6.99 7.79
C ILE A 598 -2.00 7.70 6.49
N ILE A 599 -1.13 7.58 5.51
CA ILE A 599 -1.24 8.32 4.26
C ILE A 599 -1.08 7.40 3.05
N ASN A 600 -1.69 7.76 1.92
CA ASN A 600 -1.56 7.09 0.63
C ASN A 600 -1.77 5.56 0.67
N SER A 601 -2.55 5.07 1.63
CA SER A 601 -2.68 3.63 1.88
C SER A 601 -3.96 3.07 1.25
N TYR A 602 -3.91 1.79 0.88
CA TYR A 602 -5.02 1.06 0.26
C TYR A 602 -5.42 -0.13 1.13
N SER A 603 -6.74 -0.37 1.25
CA SER A 603 -7.24 -1.57 1.93
C SER A 603 -8.48 -2.15 1.27
N ASN A 604 -8.51 -3.48 1.15
CA ASN A 604 -9.71 -4.26 0.81
C ASN A 604 -10.05 -5.32 1.87
N ALA A 605 -9.62 -5.14 3.11
CA ALA A 605 -9.91 -6.05 4.22
C ALA A 605 -11.42 -6.17 4.50
N PRO A 606 -11.99 -7.38 4.63
CA PRO A 606 -13.44 -7.56 4.69
C PRO A 606 -14.11 -7.04 5.97
N ALA A 607 -13.42 -6.96 7.11
CA ALA A 607 -14.01 -6.44 8.34
C ALA A 607 -13.71 -4.95 8.54
N TYR A 608 -12.44 -4.58 8.55
CA TYR A 608 -11.99 -3.21 8.80
C TYR A 608 -10.83 -2.82 7.90
N GLY A 609 -10.97 -1.69 7.18
CA GLY A 609 -9.84 -1.08 6.49
C GLY A 609 -8.85 -0.50 7.49
N ILE A 610 -9.29 0.45 8.30
CA ILE A 610 -8.56 0.99 9.45
C ILE A 610 -9.46 0.91 10.68
N ARG A 611 -8.94 0.36 11.77
CA ARG A 611 -9.61 0.31 13.07
C ARG A 611 -8.80 1.04 14.11
N LEU A 612 -9.44 1.98 14.81
CA LEU A 612 -8.83 2.77 15.88
C LEU A 612 -9.58 2.51 17.19
N VAL A 613 -8.85 2.16 18.25
CA VAL A 613 -9.37 1.99 19.61
C VAL A 613 -8.49 2.77 20.56
N LYS A 614 -9.04 3.68 21.34
CA LYS A 614 -8.27 4.56 22.26
C LYS A 614 -7.03 5.16 21.58
N SER A 615 -7.22 5.75 20.39
CA SER A 615 -6.07 6.19 19.56
C SER A 615 -6.33 7.56 18.95
N THR A 616 -5.25 8.27 18.59
CA THR A 616 -5.28 9.46 17.75
C THR A 616 -4.67 9.14 16.39
N ALA A 617 -5.15 9.73 15.31
CA ALA A 617 -4.54 9.55 13.99
C ALA A 617 -4.90 10.66 13.00
N VAL A 618 -4.00 10.94 12.08
CA VAL A 618 -4.26 11.67 10.84
C VAL A 618 -4.27 10.66 9.70
N ILE A 619 -5.42 10.49 9.06
CA ILE A 619 -5.64 9.57 7.94
C ILE A 619 -5.86 10.43 6.70
N ASN A 620 -5.02 10.29 5.71
CA ASN A 620 -5.05 11.15 4.54
C ASN A 620 -4.79 10.37 3.24
N THR A 621 -5.54 10.71 2.19
CA THR A 621 -5.36 10.16 0.83
C THR A 621 -5.41 8.62 0.78
N CYS A 622 -6.23 7.99 1.63
CA CYS A 622 -6.37 6.54 1.66
C CYS A 622 -7.52 6.06 0.79
N GLN A 623 -7.39 4.87 0.23
CA GLN A 623 -8.41 4.24 -0.60
C GLN A 623 -8.88 2.91 -0.01
N PHE A 624 -10.19 2.70 -0.01
CA PHE A 624 -10.84 1.48 0.47
C PHE A 624 -11.71 0.89 -0.63
N LEU A 625 -11.49 -0.37 -0.95
CA LEU A 625 -12.27 -1.11 -1.95
C LEU A 625 -12.86 -2.36 -1.32
N ALA A 626 -14.18 -2.46 -1.24
CA ALA A 626 -14.82 -3.64 -0.68
C ALA A 626 -15.15 -4.66 -1.77
N THR A 627 -14.79 -5.90 -1.54
CA THR A 627 -15.23 -7.10 -2.26
C THR A 627 -16.12 -8.00 -1.40
N ALA A 628 -16.26 -7.67 -0.11
CA ALA A 628 -17.06 -8.31 0.92
C ALA A 628 -17.59 -7.23 1.90
N PRO A 629 -18.46 -7.55 2.89
CA PRO A 629 -18.87 -6.59 3.90
C PRO A 629 -17.67 -5.96 4.62
N MET A 630 -17.54 -4.62 4.56
CA MET A 630 -16.40 -3.88 5.07
C MET A 630 -16.80 -2.62 5.81
N ASN A 631 -16.16 -2.37 6.96
CA ASN A 631 -16.07 -1.04 7.55
C ASN A 631 -14.77 -0.39 7.06
N GLY A 632 -14.85 0.78 6.44
CA GLY A 632 -13.66 1.46 5.92
C GLY A 632 -12.77 1.96 7.05
N ILE A 633 -13.18 3.02 7.75
CA ILE A 633 -12.52 3.54 8.95
C ILE A 633 -13.47 3.38 10.13
N TYR A 634 -13.03 2.70 11.18
CA TYR A 634 -13.83 2.35 12.35
C TYR A 634 -13.17 2.88 13.64
N ILE A 635 -13.83 3.79 14.31
CA ILE A 635 -13.32 4.52 15.47
C ILE A 635 -14.18 4.18 16.69
N GLU A 636 -13.55 3.64 17.74
CA GLU A 636 -14.22 3.25 18.98
C GLU A 636 -13.34 3.39 20.22
N GLY A 637 -13.91 3.20 21.40
CA GLY A 637 -13.16 3.05 22.66
C GLY A 637 -12.47 4.29 23.18
N GLY A 638 -12.97 5.49 22.91
CA GLY A 638 -12.42 6.75 23.47
C GLY A 638 -11.26 7.32 22.65
N CYS A 639 -11.34 7.22 21.33
CA CYS A 639 -10.40 7.92 20.43
C CYS A 639 -10.56 9.44 20.55
N THR A 640 -9.47 10.19 20.35
CA THR A 640 -9.47 11.65 20.40
C THR A 640 -8.69 12.25 19.23
N ALA A 641 -9.13 13.43 18.75
CA ALA A 641 -8.42 14.20 17.73
C ALA A 641 -8.08 13.41 16.46
N VAL A 642 -8.99 12.57 15.98
CA VAL A 642 -8.81 11.86 14.71
C VAL A 642 -9.13 12.79 13.55
N SER A 643 -8.29 12.83 12.53
CA SER A 643 -8.51 13.60 11.31
C SER A 643 -8.51 12.67 10.10
N ILE A 644 -9.57 12.72 9.28
CA ILE A 644 -9.76 11.89 8.09
C ILE A 644 -9.95 12.82 6.90
N ASN A 645 -9.00 12.81 5.96
CA ASN A 645 -9.00 13.76 4.86
C ASN A 645 -8.75 13.04 3.52
N HIS A 646 -9.38 13.54 2.45
CA HIS A 646 -9.14 13.12 1.05
C HIS A 646 -9.21 11.60 0.83
N CYS A 647 -10.06 10.88 1.57
CA CYS A 647 -10.18 9.43 1.46
C CYS A 647 -11.28 9.03 0.47
N THR A 648 -11.05 7.91 -0.23
CA THR A 648 -12.00 7.37 -1.20
C THR A 648 -12.47 5.98 -0.77
N PHE A 649 -13.79 5.76 -0.80
CA PHE A 649 -14.43 4.49 -0.45
C PHE A 649 -15.24 3.96 -1.63
N ILE A 650 -14.92 2.74 -2.06
CA ILE A 650 -15.54 2.10 -3.22
C ILE A 650 -16.23 0.81 -2.74
N ASP A 651 -17.54 0.72 -2.92
CA ASP A 651 -18.40 -0.41 -2.55
C ASP A 651 -18.36 -0.80 -1.05
N VAL A 652 -17.82 0.07 -0.19
CA VAL A 652 -17.68 -0.15 1.26
C VAL A 652 -19.05 -0.07 1.94
N SER A 653 -19.39 -1.07 2.77
CA SER A 653 -20.70 -1.14 3.45
C SER A 653 -20.91 0.03 4.41
N ARG A 654 -19.89 0.33 5.20
CA ARG A 654 -19.84 1.46 6.13
C ARG A 654 -18.51 2.18 5.98
N PRO A 655 -18.44 3.23 5.15
CA PRO A 655 -17.20 3.96 4.92
C PRO A 655 -16.54 4.50 6.18
N ILE A 656 -17.28 5.20 7.04
CA ILE A 656 -16.74 5.74 8.28
C ILE A 656 -17.72 5.49 9.44
N TYR A 657 -17.21 4.91 10.53
CA TYR A 657 -17.93 4.71 11.78
C TYR A 657 -17.18 5.39 12.93
N ILE A 658 -17.83 6.34 13.59
CA ILE A 658 -17.32 7.06 14.74
C ILE A 658 -18.22 6.70 15.93
N GLY A 659 -17.90 5.60 16.61
CA GLY A 659 -18.67 5.13 17.77
C GLY A 659 -18.31 5.91 19.04
N ASP A 660 -17.01 6.15 19.25
CA ASP A 660 -16.48 6.88 20.40
C ASP A 660 -15.17 7.58 20.02
N GLY A 661 -15.27 8.73 19.36
CA GLY A 661 -14.15 9.46 18.76
C GLY A 661 -14.30 10.98 18.94
N LEU A 662 -14.05 11.49 20.16
CA LEU A 662 -14.20 12.90 20.49
C LEU A 662 -13.29 13.80 19.63
N GLY A 663 -13.88 14.85 19.06
CA GLY A 663 -13.14 15.82 18.25
C GLY A 663 -12.69 15.30 16.88
N THR A 664 -13.39 14.30 16.32
CA THR A 664 -13.08 13.76 14.99
C THR A 664 -13.43 14.75 13.89
N ILE A 665 -12.48 14.97 12.97
CA ILE A 665 -12.65 15.79 11.77
C ILE A 665 -12.69 14.87 10.55
N VAL A 666 -13.69 15.06 9.69
CA VAL A 666 -13.87 14.32 8.43
C VAL A 666 -13.99 15.35 7.32
N ASP A 667 -13.00 15.39 6.42
CA ASP A 667 -12.96 16.36 5.34
C ASP A 667 -12.68 15.72 3.98
N ASP A 668 -13.34 16.19 2.95
CA ASP A 668 -13.14 15.84 1.55
C ASP A 668 -13.15 14.34 1.27
N ILE A 669 -14.25 13.72 1.62
CA ILE A 669 -14.45 12.28 1.47
C ILE A 669 -15.24 11.98 0.19
N THR A 670 -14.74 11.06 -0.60
CA THR A 670 -15.43 10.54 -1.78
C THR A 670 -15.93 9.11 -1.53
N VAL A 671 -17.20 8.87 -1.84
CA VAL A 671 -17.83 7.55 -1.71
C VAL A 671 -18.43 7.15 -3.06
N VAL A 672 -18.09 5.96 -3.51
CA VAL A 672 -18.65 5.33 -4.73
C VAL A 672 -19.28 4.01 -4.32
N ARG A 673 -20.53 3.73 -4.73
CA ARG A 673 -21.19 2.47 -4.38
C ARG A 673 -22.00 1.93 -5.54
N LYS A 674 -21.46 0.92 -6.20
CA LYS A 674 -22.13 0.16 -7.27
C LYS A 674 -22.68 -1.16 -6.77
N THR A 675 -22.08 -1.71 -5.73
CA THR A 675 -22.43 -3.01 -5.14
C THR A 675 -22.65 -2.87 -3.64
N LEU A 676 -23.68 -3.54 -3.12
CA LEU A 676 -23.92 -3.64 -1.68
C LEU A 676 -23.33 -4.95 -1.17
N HIS A 677 -22.35 -4.83 -0.28
CA HIS A 677 -21.79 -5.94 0.47
C HIS A 677 -22.28 -5.86 1.93
N GLY A 678 -23.06 -6.84 2.36
CA GLY A 678 -23.56 -6.89 3.74
C GLY A 678 -24.76 -5.96 4.04
N GLU A 679 -24.82 -5.42 5.25
CA GLU A 679 -25.92 -4.59 5.73
C GLU A 679 -25.87 -3.18 5.12
N ASN A 680 -27.06 -2.61 4.87
CA ASN A 680 -27.16 -1.24 4.46
C ASN A 680 -27.00 -0.30 5.68
N ALA A 681 -25.98 0.53 5.68
CA ALA A 681 -25.60 1.43 6.76
C ALA A 681 -25.50 2.89 6.25
N PRO A 682 -25.37 3.90 7.11
CA PRO A 682 -24.98 5.25 6.67
C PRO A 682 -23.54 5.25 6.14
N ALA A 683 -23.23 6.17 5.22
CA ALA A 683 -21.86 6.33 4.73
C ALA A 683 -20.94 6.82 5.86
N VAL A 684 -21.43 7.76 6.71
CA VAL A 684 -20.74 8.18 7.94
C VAL A 684 -21.70 8.04 9.12
N PHE A 685 -21.33 7.24 10.12
CA PHE A 685 -22.04 7.17 11.40
C PHE A 685 -21.26 7.94 12.45
N VAL A 686 -21.97 8.80 13.21
CA VAL A 686 -21.39 9.64 14.25
C VAL A 686 -22.09 9.35 15.58
N GLY A 687 -21.48 8.51 16.40
CA GLY A 687 -21.94 8.16 17.76
C GLY A 687 -21.24 8.95 18.87
N SER A 688 -20.29 9.82 18.53
CA SER A 688 -19.50 10.62 19.47
C SER A 688 -19.74 12.11 19.30
N GLU A 689 -19.51 12.88 20.36
CA GLU A 689 -19.69 14.34 20.38
C GLU A 689 -18.50 15.08 19.74
N TRP A 690 -18.75 16.36 19.39
CA TRP A 690 -17.75 17.28 18.85
C TRP A 690 -17.09 16.82 17.55
N CYS A 691 -17.84 16.13 16.68
CA CYS A 691 -17.37 15.73 15.38
C CYS A 691 -17.70 16.80 14.32
N PHE A 692 -16.76 16.99 13.37
CA PHE A 692 -16.86 17.97 12.30
C PHE A 692 -16.76 17.25 10.94
N ILE A 693 -17.79 17.37 10.11
CA ILE A 693 -17.81 16.80 8.76
C ILE A 693 -17.92 17.95 7.77
N THR A 694 -16.86 18.25 7.03
CA THR A 694 -16.85 19.42 6.15
C THR A 694 -17.34 19.11 4.75
N ARG A 695 -16.80 18.08 4.10
CA ARG A 695 -17.17 17.68 2.72
C ARG A 695 -17.32 16.17 2.61
N LEU A 696 -18.46 15.73 2.09
CA LEU A 696 -18.76 14.34 1.77
C LEU A 696 -19.44 14.27 0.41
N SER A 697 -18.83 13.60 -0.55
CA SER A 697 -19.31 13.47 -1.92
C SER A 697 -19.62 12.01 -2.27
N GLY A 698 -20.83 11.74 -2.76
CA GLY A 698 -21.26 10.44 -3.24
C GLY A 698 -21.35 10.40 -4.78
N TRP A 699 -20.80 9.38 -5.41
CA TRP A 699 -20.87 9.14 -6.84
C TRP A 699 -21.41 7.74 -7.14
N ASN A 700 -22.34 7.63 -8.07
CA ASN A 700 -22.93 6.32 -8.47
C ASN A 700 -23.38 5.51 -7.25
N ILE A 701 -24.10 6.14 -6.32
CA ILE A 701 -24.58 5.49 -5.10
C ILE A 701 -25.81 4.63 -5.42
N THR A 702 -25.60 3.43 -5.94
CA THR A 702 -26.66 2.47 -6.28
C THR A 702 -26.20 1.05 -5.93
N PRO A 703 -26.74 0.40 -4.88
CA PRO A 703 -27.82 0.83 -3.99
C PRO A 703 -27.42 1.94 -3.00
N ALA A 704 -28.41 2.76 -2.61
CA ALA A 704 -28.19 3.90 -1.73
C ALA A 704 -27.79 3.47 -0.31
N TYR A 705 -27.00 4.29 0.37
CA TYR A 705 -26.81 4.22 1.83
C TYR A 705 -28.09 4.61 2.56
N THR A 706 -28.22 4.20 3.84
CA THR A 706 -29.37 4.65 4.67
C THR A 706 -29.37 6.15 4.87
N ALA A 707 -28.19 6.78 4.90
CA ALA A 707 -27.97 8.21 4.90
C ALA A 707 -26.55 8.53 4.42
N GLY A 708 -26.27 9.75 3.97
CA GLY A 708 -24.91 10.25 3.83
C GLY A 708 -24.24 10.31 5.20
N VAL A 709 -24.85 11.00 6.17
CA VAL A 709 -24.38 11.02 7.57
C VAL A 709 -25.53 10.64 8.51
N GLN A 710 -25.27 9.80 9.52
CA GLN A 710 -26.21 9.52 10.60
C GLN A 710 -25.61 9.94 11.94
N PHE A 711 -26.30 10.84 12.65
CA PHE A 711 -25.89 11.32 13.96
C PHE A 711 -26.59 10.52 15.08
N GLY A 712 -25.81 9.88 15.94
CA GLY A 712 -26.23 9.22 17.18
C GLY A 712 -25.88 10.03 18.44
N ALA A 713 -24.97 11.02 18.33
CA ALA A 713 -24.58 11.92 19.41
C ALA A 713 -24.76 13.39 19.03
N GLY A 714 -24.74 14.29 20.04
CA GLY A 714 -24.94 15.73 19.89
C GLY A 714 -23.65 16.53 19.67
N ASN A 715 -23.77 17.85 19.65
CA ASN A 715 -22.69 18.83 19.53
C ASN A 715 -21.79 18.61 18.28
N CYS A 716 -22.37 18.14 17.17
CA CYS A 716 -21.65 17.86 15.92
C CYS A 716 -22.00 18.91 14.86
N THR A 717 -21.05 19.15 13.97
CA THR A 717 -21.18 20.11 12.88
C THR A 717 -20.92 19.43 11.53
N PHE A 718 -21.74 19.75 10.53
CA PHE A 718 -21.50 19.26 9.17
C PHE A 718 -21.66 20.39 8.13
N GLY A 719 -20.91 20.30 7.05
CA GLY A 719 -20.94 21.23 5.94
C GLY A 719 -21.61 20.63 4.70
N PHE A 720 -20.86 20.45 3.63
CA PHE A 720 -21.35 20.03 2.34
C PHE A 720 -21.49 18.51 2.23
N ILE A 721 -22.71 18.01 1.99
CA ILE A 721 -23.01 16.60 1.72
C ILE A 721 -23.74 16.54 0.37
N ASN A 722 -23.16 15.85 -0.61
CA ASN A 722 -23.68 15.74 -1.96
C ASN A 722 -23.75 14.27 -2.44
N GLY A 723 -24.65 13.97 -3.36
CA GLY A 723 -24.74 12.67 -4.01
C GLY A 723 -25.40 11.54 -3.19
N PHE A 724 -26.05 11.84 -2.06
CA PHE A 724 -26.77 10.88 -1.22
C PHE A 724 -28.27 11.20 -1.25
N ASP A 725 -28.97 10.79 -2.29
CA ASP A 725 -30.41 10.96 -2.43
C ASP A 725 -31.13 9.63 -2.05
N PRO A 726 -32.25 9.65 -1.28
CA PRO A 726 -32.96 10.84 -0.82
C PRO A 726 -32.45 11.41 0.51
N THR A 727 -31.62 10.70 1.27
CA THR A 727 -31.31 11.10 2.66
C THR A 727 -29.86 11.55 2.81
N LYS A 728 -29.63 12.86 2.81
CA LYS A 728 -28.29 13.44 3.04
C LYS A 728 -27.81 13.20 4.48
N TYR A 729 -28.70 13.38 5.47
CA TYR A 729 -28.38 13.08 6.86
C TYR A 729 -29.62 12.56 7.62
N SER A 730 -29.37 11.79 8.68
CA SER A 730 -30.41 11.30 9.59
C SER A 730 -29.95 11.41 11.04
N LYS A 731 -30.89 11.30 11.98
CA LYS A 731 -30.63 11.28 13.42
C LYS A 731 -31.07 9.94 14.01
N LEU A 732 -30.25 9.34 14.85
CA LEU A 732 -30.57 8.16 15.62
C LEU A 732 -30.85 8.61 17.07
N GLY A 733 -32.08 8.43 17.56
CA GLY A 733 -32.51 8.97 18.86
C GLY A 733 -32.79 10.47 18.79
N ALA A 734 -32.45 11.22 19.85
CA ALA A 734 -32.67 12.67 19.97
C ALA A 734 -31.34 13.42 20.26
N PRO A 735 -30.33 13.36 19.36
CA PRO A 735 -29.09 14.10 19.56
C PRO A 735 -29.36 15.63 19.54
N THR A 736 -28.74 16.36 20.45
CA THR A 736 -28.84 17.81 20.57
C THR A 736 -27.74 18.54 19.84
N ASN A 737 -27.95 19.82 19.47
CA ASN A 737 -26.92 20.70 18.88
C ASN A 737 -26.21 20.14 17.62
N ILE A 738 -26.96 19.56 16.68
CA ILE A 738 -26.46 19.25 15.36
C ILE A 738 -26.57 20.49 14.50
N GLN A 739 -25.45 21.06 14.09
CA GLN A 739 -25.38 22.29 13.30
C GLN A 739 -24.91 22.04 11.89
N GLN A 740 -25.61 22.59 10.91
CA GLN A 740 -25.15 22.68 9.54
C GLN A 740 -24.45 24.01 9.33
N ILE A 741 -23.18 23.96 8.86
CA ILE A 741 -22.50 25.17 8.40
C ILE A 741 -23.18 25.58 7.09
N SER A 742 -23.78 26.77 7.04
CA SER A 742 -24.41 27.30 5.82
C SER A 742 -23.34 27.45 4.74
N THR A 743 -23.44 26.60 3.71
CA THR A 743 -22.63 26.74 2.51
C THR A 743 -23.26 27.80 1.60
N THR A 744 -23.06 29.07 1.93
CA THR A 744 -23.02 30.08 0.86
C THR A 744 -21.68 29.82 0.16
N ALA A 745 -21.74 29.43 -1.10
CA ALA A 745 -20.58 29.13 -1.92
C ALA A 745 -19.50 30.22 -1.78
N ILE A 746 -18.29 29.81 -1.43
CA ILE A 746 -17.10 30.58 -1.74
C ILE A 746 -16.60 30.13 -3.11
#